data_5a80fcdd09498a5ec5a10f93f52b9ad3
#
_entry.id   5a80fcdd09498a5ec5a10f93f52b9ad3
#
_cell.length_a   1.000
_cell.length_b   1.000
_cell.length_c   1.000
_cell.angle_alpha   90.00
_cell.angle_beta   90.00
_cell.angle_gamma   90.00
#
_symmetry.space_group_name_H-M   'P 1'
#
loop_
_entity.id
_entity.type
_entity.pdbx_description
1 polymer ?
#
loop_
_entity_poly.entity_id
_entity_poly.type
_entity_poly.pdbx_seq_one_letter_code
_entity_poly.pdbx_strand_id
1 'polypeptide(L)'
;RDSCHSPELPPYGSCFVCVVEVEGFWNLVPSCATKVTEGMKVTTRNERIEKSRKTALELLLSNHYADCVSPCMEGCPAGVDAQGYIALSAMGQYRKAIDLIRDTNPLPAICGRVCVRKCEMVCRREDVDEAVGINAIKRFLSDVPGAYDGDVECAPSTGKTVGLIGAGPASLTAAWFLGRAGHKPVMYEAMERSGGMLRYGIPTYRLPDDVIDQEVEHICKTGAEIQYNVRVGKDITLDELRKKHDAVFLGAGAWTGKPMRVEGEFDTEGVLTGADFLPEMNVRPEPLAGTVVVVGGGNTAMDVARTAWRLGADKVIVLYRRTKDEMPADKMEIEECLEEGIEIMELAAPIGLKAEKGKLKAIRCQRMKLGEPDDSGRRRPVPLEGSEYDLPCQMAISAIGQNTVLEGLTALDGDDIELTRWDTYVVDLATMKTNLPGVFAGGDAADDGPTVVIDAIRDGQRAGKAIARFLEGEEDPEEPFVVRKEFWAKPGKTELGDVKESPRHEVHFIDVEERRGSFAEVATGFEFEDNVHECDRCLSCGCVRFYDCDLRLQAEEYGVDMEKYKGYARKHKVDERHPYIVYDPNKCILCARCVRTCERVLPISALGLVGRGFKTEMRPAMNDPLVETSCVSCGNCVDACPTAALTVKYPFPGRAALYDEVVETNCAFCSLACSMRVRKFGEDRYFTTTPDGGGEYLCRYGRFGQELFIRHKRIATPMMRSGSKRETLDMCGAQQEVVSGLLSIAGKYGPDKVGVFVSPELTNEEMFLAARIAREALGTNNIASLSLLGTGSEASALDGILGFTASTDDRSCLADADLIICNNTSMESDHLILAVDVIDAVKNGAKLIVSNSTLDMTDQHLASIAMDPMRGTAAILWSGISKALIDRGAVKTDKRFLSALEATAGAAATVSGVEDEKIIEAAEMIAVAKNIVIIHSPDRRQDQSAGDIETLANLVVLLRSTGASAELLLPRLFSNTAGLAMTGADPAFAPGR
;
A
#
# COMPACT_ATOMS: atom_id res chain seq x y z
N ARG A 1 -3.40 -17.08 14.22
CA ARG A 1 -2.35 -16.21 13.62
C ARG A 1 -1.12 -16.22 14.53
N ASP A 2 0.08 -16.27 13.96
CA ASP A 2 1.35 -16.23 14.70
C ASP A 2 2.41 -15.49 13.88
N SER A 3 3.40 -14.90 14.56
CA SER A 3 4.42 -14.06 13.89
C SER A 3 5.73 -14.79 13.62
N CYS A 4 5.99 -15.93 14.27
CA CYS A 4 7.28 -16.66 14.12
C CYS A 4 7.17 -18.01 13.41
N HIS A 5 5.98 -18.44 13.07
CA HIS A 5 5.72 -19.69 12.35
C HIS A 5 5.59 -19.47 10.85
N SER A 6 5.97 -20.47 10.08
CA SER A 6 5.71 -20.66 8.66
C SER A 6 5.54 -22.15 8.43
N PRO A 7 4.57 -22.59 7.62
CA PRO A 7 4.32 -24.03 7.37
C PRO A 7 5.55 -24.79 6.87
N GLU A 8 6.39 -24.14 6.06
CA GLU A 8 7.57 -24.74 5.44
C GLU A 8 8.78 -24.81 6.38
N LEU A 9 8.67 -24.19 7.57
CA LEU A 9 9.78 -24.12 8.53
C LEU A 9 9.49 -24.99 9.76
N PRO A 10 10.49 -25.65 10.31
CA PRO A 10 10.33 -26.33 11.61
C PRO A 10 9.76 -25.39 12.67
N PRO A 11 8.94 -25.88 13.61
CA PRO A 11 8.40 -25.08 14.69
C PRO A 11 9.49 -24.32 15.46
N TYR A 12 9.22 -23.04 15.81
CA TYR A 12 10.17 -22.20 16.54
C TYR A 12 9.66 -21.77 17.91
N GLY A 13 8.37 -21.40 18.01
CA GLY A 13 7.67 -21.12 19.27
C GLY A 13 8.22 -19.94 20.08
N SER A 14 8.78 -18.90 19.44
CA SER A 14 9.45 -17.80 20.14
C SER A 14 8.57 -16.61 20.45
N CYS A 15 7.52 -16.33 19.67
CA CYS A 15 6.72 -15.11 19.83
C CYS A 15 5.60 -15.23 20.88
N PHE A 16 5.16 -16.43 21.21
CA PHE A 16 4.06 -16.72 22.14
C PHE A 16 2.70 -16.09 21.81
N VAL A 17 2.51 -15.59 20.63
CA VAL A 17 1.24 -15.02 20.16
C VAL A 17 0.19 -16.10 19.85
N CYS A 18 0.62 -17.34 19.62
CA CYS A 18 -0.23 -18.49 19.30
C CYS A 18 -0.52 -19.41 20.50
N VAL A 19 -0.33 -18.95 21.74
CA VAL A 19 -0.50 -19.80 22.93
C VAL A 19 -1.93 -20.30 23.07
N VAL A 20 -2.05 -21.55 23.55
CA VAL A 20 -3.30 -22.23 23.83
C VAL A 20 -3.22 -22.92 25.18
N GLU A 21 -4.37 -23.25 25.75
CA GLU A 21 -4.48 -24.04 26.96
C GLU A 21 -4.79 -25.49 26.59
N VAL A 22 -4.02 -26.42 27.16
CA VAL A 22 -4.19 -27.86 26.95
C VAL A 22 -4.54 -28.52 28.29
N GLU A 23 -5.61 -29.31 28.31
CA GLU A 23 -6.03 -30.03 29.51
C GLU A 23 -4.90 -30.92 30.05
N GLY A 24 -4.58 -30.78 31.32
CA GLY A 24 -3.47 -31.48 31.98
C GLY A 24 -2.11 -30.75 31.93
N PHE A 25 -2.00 -29.64 31.21
CA PHE A 25 -0.79 -28.81 31.21
C PHE A 25 -0.95 -27.63 32.19
N TRP A 26 0.06 -27.38 33.01
CA TRP A 26 0.06 -26.25 33.95
C TRP A 26 0.19 -24.89 33.24
N ASN A 27 1.03 -24.84 32.22
CA ASN A 27 1.33 -23.63 31.47
C ASN A 27 0.61 -23.58 30.11
N LEU A 28 0.34 -22.36 29.60
CA LEU A 28 -0.02 -22.16 28.21
C LEU A 28 1.15 -22.61 27.32
N VAL A 29 0.84 -23.26 26.20
CA VAL A 29 1.82 -23.77 25.26
C VAL A 29 1.66 -23.13 23.89
N PRO A 30 2.76 -22.89 23.13
CA PRO A 30 2.67 -22.36 21.79
C PRO A 30 2.08 -23.43 20.85
N SER A 31 0.93 -23.17 20.23
CA SER A 31 0.28 -24.13 19.33
C SER A 31 1.15 -24.49 18.12
N CYS A 32 1.91 -23.55 17.59
CA CYS A 32 2.81 -23.77 16.46
C CYS A 32 3.97 -24.72 16.72
N ALA A 33 4.29 -25.02 17.99
CA ALA A 33 5.43 -25.85 18.39
C ALA A 33 5.03 -27.05 19.27
N THR A 34 3.74 -27.25 19.53
CA THR A 34 3.24 -28.33 20.39
C THR A 34 2.68 -29.47 19.53
N LYS A 35 3.23 -30.67 19.66
CA LYS A 35 2.74 -31.85 18.93
C LYS A 35 1.36 -32.24 19.43
N VAL A 36 0.46 -32.49 18.52
CA VAL A 36 -0.87 -33.02 18.81
C VAL A 36 -0.78 -34.47 19.20
N THR A 37 -1.53 -34.88 20.21
CA THR A 37 -1.64 -36.29 20.67
C THR A 37 -3.11 -36.69 20.68
N GLU A 38 -3.37 -38.01 20.55
CA GLU A 38 -4.72 -38.54 20.56
C GLU A 38 -5.43 -38.21 21.89
N GLY A 39 -6.67 -37.75 21.81
CA GLY A 39 -7.46 -37.35 22.99
C GLY A 39 -7.12 -35.98 23.57
N MET A 40 -6.20 -35.21 22.98
CA MET A 40 -5.80 -33.88 23.45
C MET A 40 -6.98 -32.90 23.38
N LYS A 41 -7.31 -32.27 24.50
CA LYS A 41 -8.31 -31.21 24.54
C LYS A 41 -7.63 -29.85 24.60
N VAL A 42 -7.96 -28.97 23.67
CA VAL A 42 -7.32 -27.67 23.49
C VAL A 42 -8.37 -26.56 23.56
N THR A 43 -8.13 -25.58 24.42
CA THR A 43 -8.89 -24.33 24.50
C THR A 43 -8.08 -23.26 23.79
N THR A 44 -8.68 -22.63 22.77
CA THR A 44 -8.02 -21.64 21.92
C THR A 44 -8.32 -20.19 22.30
N ARG A 45 -9.38 -19.96 23.11
CA ARG A 45 -9.83 -18.62 23.53
C ARG A 45 -10.40 -18.66 24.94
N ASN A 46 -9.83 -17.90 25.85
CA ASN A 46 -10.33 -17.53 27.17
C ASN A 46 -9.52 -16.33 27.68
N GLU A 47 -9.95 -15.70 28.77
CA GLU A 47 -9.32 -14.52 29.34
C GLU A 47 -7.81 -14.71 29.60
N ARG A 48 -7.38 -15.87 30.11
CA ARG A 48 -5.98 -16.19 30.38
C ARG A 48 -5.14 -16.22 29.11
N ILE A 49 -5.68 -16.80 28.03
CA ILE A 49 -5.04 -16.89 26.71
C ILE A 49 -4.93 -15.48 26.09
N GLU A 50 -6.02 -14.73 26.10
CA GLU A 50 -6.06 -13.38 25.52
C GLU A 50 -5.09 -12.44 26.22
N LYS A 51 -5.08 -12.44 27.55
CA LYS A 51 -4.13 -11.67 28.36
C LYS A 51 -2.68 -12.05 28.05
N SER A 52 -2.38 -13.35 27.90
CA SER A 52 -1.03 -13.81 27.56
C SER A 52 -0.60 -13.38 26.16
N ARG A 53 -1.49 -13.46 25.16
CA ARG A 53 -1.22 -13.02 23.79
C ARG A 53 -1.03 -11.52 23.72
N LYS A 54 -1.91 -10.74 24.38
CA LYS A 54 -1.77 -9.28 24.51
C LYS A 54 -0.41 -8.91 25.13
N THR A 55 -0.03 -9.55 26.23
CA THR A 55 1.27 -9.32 26.87
C THR A 55 2.45 -9.66 25.95
N ALA A 56 2.37 -10.75 25.20
CA ALA A 56 3.42 -11.12 24.24
C ALA A 56 3.57 -10.06 23.13
N LEU A 57 2.46 -9.55 22.59
CA LEU A 57 2.47 -8.47 21.60
C LEU A 57 3.01 -7.16 22.17
N GLU A 58 2.60 -6.79 23.39
CA GLU A 58 3.10 -5.61 24.12
C GLU A 58 4.63 -5.68 24.32
N LEU A 59 5.16 -6.86 24.66
CA LEU A 59 6.61 -7.07 24.78
C LEU A 59 7.33 -7.00 23.44
N LEU A 60 6.77 -7.55 22.35
CA LEU A 60 7.34 -7.44 21.01
C LEU A 60 7.40 -5.97 20.57
N LEU A 61 6.33 -5.22 20.80
CA LEU A 61 6.22 -3.81 20.43
C LEU A 61 7.04 -2.88 21.30
N SER A 62 7.37 -3.26 22.54
CA SER A 62 8.18 -2.43 23.45
C SER A 62 9.54 -2.03 22.86
N ASN A 63 10.10 -2.86 21.99
CA ASN A 63 11.40 -2.62 21.34
C ASN A 63 11.31 -2.54 19.80
N HIS A 64 10.11 -2.53 19.26
CA HIS A 64 9.89 -2.37 17.84
C HIS A 64 9.71 -0.89 17.47
N TYR A 65 10.41 -0.41 16.43
CA TYR A 65 10.21 0.94 15.92
C TYR A 65 8.89 1.01 15.13
N ALA A 66 7.88 1.46 15.81
CA ALA A 66 6.53 1.49 15.28
C ALA A 66 6.21 2.85 14.67
N ASP A 67 6.83 3.17 13.54
CA ASP A 67 6.50 4.28 12.65
C ASP A 67 5.31 3.98 11.73
N CYS A 68 4.38 3.15 12.18
CA CYS A 68 3.26 2.67 11.37
C CYS A 68 2.44 3.82 10.81
N VAL A 69 2.12 4.81 11.64
CA VAL A 69 1.36 6.01 11.30
C VAL A 69 2.32 7.15 11.01
N SER A 70 2.13 7.82 9.87
CA SER A 70 2.90 9.02 9.55
C SER A 70 2.47 10.21 10.42
N PRO A 71 3.35 11.18 10.73
CA PRO A 71 2.98 12.35 11.52
C PRO A 71 1.79 13.12 10.95
N CYS A 72 1.69 13.25 9.63
CA CYS A 72 0.56 13.92 8.97
C CYS A 72 -0.76 13.16 9.15
N MET A 73 -0.75 11.84 9.19
CA MET A 73 -1.93 11.03 9.50
C MET A 73 -2.32 11.16 10.97
N GLU A 74 -1.34 11.16 11.89
CA GLU A 74 -1.57 11.34 13.33
C GLU A 74 -2.06 12.75 13.66
N GLY A 75 -1.49 13.77 13.02
CA GLY A 75 -1.91 15.17 13.19
C GLY A 75 -3.27 15.49 12.58
N CYS A 76 -3.83 14.61 11.76
CA CYS A 76 -5.16 14.76 11.20
C CYS A 76 -6.22 14.21 12.19
N PRO A 77 -7.17 15.02 12.68
CA PRO A 77 -8.21 14.54 13.57
C PRO A 77 -9.02 13.35 13.02
N ALA A 78 -9.28 13.35 11.71
CA ALA A 78 -9.98 12.25 11.03
C ALA A 78 -9.07 11.08 10.64
N GLY A 79 -7.76 11.14 10.92
CA GLY A 79 -6.82 10.06 10.63
C GLY A 79 -6.61 9.75 9.14
N VAL A 80 -6.69 10.74 8.27
CA VAL A 80 -6.53 10.56 6.81
C VAL A 80 -5.10 10.11 6.48
N ASP A 81 -4.94 9.03 5.73
CA ASP A 81 -3.62 8.56 5.27
C ASP A 81 -3.07 9.46 4.16
N ALA A 82 -2.50 10.61 4.58
CA ALA A 82 -1.93 11.57 3.66
C ALA A 82 -0.74 11.00 2.87
N GLN A 83 0.11 10.20 3.50
CA GLN A 83 1.22 9.53 2.81
C GLN A 83 0.70 8.60 1.70
N GLY A 84 -0.36 7.85 1.99
CA GLY A 84 -0.95 6.91 1.04
C GLY A 84 -1.52 7.62 -0.19
N TYR A 85 -2.39 8.63 0.00
CA TYR A 85 -2.99 9.30 -1.15
C TYR A 85 -2.00 10.17 -1.94
N ILE A 86 -0.98 10.75 -1.29
CA ILE A 86 0.11 11.46 -1.98
C ILE A 86 0.89 10.49 -2.86
N ALA A 87 1.21 9.30 -2.35
CA ALA A 87 1.89 8.26 -3.12
C ALA A 87 1.06 7.80 -4.33
N LEU A 88 -0.25 7.59 -4.15
CA LEU A 88 -1.17 7.26 -5.24
C LEU A 88 -1.29 8.39 -6.26
N SER A 89 -1.32 9.65 -5.80
CA SER A 89 -1.31 10.84 -6.66
C SER A 89 -0.03 10.92 -7.50
N ALA A 90 1.13 10.71 -6.88
CA ALA A 90 2.43 10.66 -7.57
C ALA A 90 2.50 9.57 -8.65
N MET A 91 1.71 8.51 -8.51
CA MET A 91 1.60 7.42 -9.48
C MET A 91 0.49 7.63 -10.52
N GLY A 92 -0.20 8.77 -10.52
CA GLY A 92 -1.34 9.05 -11.40
C GLY A 92 -2.62 8.29 -11.04
N GLN A 93 -2.67 7.64 -9.87
CA GLN A 93 -3.80 6.84 -9.40
C GLN A 93 -4.82 7.71 -8.66
N TYR A 94 -5.33 8.75 -9.32
CA TYR A 94 -6.16 9.79 -8.69
C TYR A 94 -7.45 9.24 -8.10
N ARG A 95 -8.10 8.30 -8.80
CA ARG A 95 -9.32 7.67 -8.29
C ARG A 95 -9.09 6.93 -6.97
N LYS A 96 -8.06 6.09 -6.90
CA LYS A 96 -7.72 5.39 -5.65
C LYS A 96 -7.26 6.33 -4.55
N ALA A 97 -6.58 7.42 -4.91
CA ALA A 97 -6.17 8.44 -3.95
C ALA A 97 -7.39 9.09 -3.27
N ILE A 98 -8.41 9.46 -4.03
CA ILE A 98 -9.64 10.06 -3.49
C ILE A 98 -10.46 9.04 -2.69
N ASP A 99 -10.55 7.78 -3.13
CA ASP A 99 -11.23 6.72 -2.40
C ASP A 99 -10.54 6.43 -1.06
N LEU A 100 -9.20 6.43 -1.03
CA LEU A 100 -8.43 6.29 0.22
C LEU A 100 -8.68 7.45 1.21
N ILE A 101 -8.85 8.69 0.71
CA ILE A 101 -9.24 9.82 1.57
C ILE A 101 -10.63 9.57 2.15
N ARG A 102 -11.58 9.10 1.34
CA ARG A 102 -12.98 8.84 1.73
C ARG A 102 -13.14 7.71 2.74
N ASP A 103 -12.17 6.82 2.89
CA ASP A 103 -12.20 5.81 3.95
C ASP A 103 -12.27 6.39 5.36
N THR A 104 -11.80 7.63 5.53
CA THR A 104 -11.81 8.32 6.82
C THR A 104 -12.44 9.72 6.76
N ASN A 105 -12.46 10.36 5.60
CA ASN A 105 -12.98 11.71 5.39
C ASN A 105 -13.82 11.75 4.10
N PRO A 106 -15.17 11.70 4.20
CA PRO A 106 -16.04 11.69 3.03
C PRO A 106 -16.23 13.08 2.37
N LEU A 107 -15.60 14.14 2.89
CA LEU A 107 -15.70 15.52 2.42
C LEU A 107 -14.33 16.06 1.94
N PRO A 108 -13.64 15.38 0.99
CA PRO A 108 -12.30 15.77 0.56
C PRO A 108 -12.24 17.10 -0.16
N ALA A 109 -13.20 17.45 -1.01
CA ALA A 109 -13.22 18.72 -1.74
C ALA A 109 -13.48 19.93 -0.83
N ILE A 110 -14.40 19.79 0.13
CA ILE A 110 -14.65 20.77 1.18
C ILE A 110 -13.39 20.96 2.02
N CYS A 111 -12.81 19.86 2.55
CA CYS A 111 -11.58 19.95 3.33
C CYS A 111 -10.40 20.49 2.51
N GLY A 112 -10.32 20.22 1.22
CA GLY A 112 -9.32 20.75 0.31
C GLY A 112 -9.32 22.28 0.24
N ARG A 113 -10.47 22.88 0.53
CA ARG A 113 -10.68 24.34 0.47
C ARG A 113 -10.62 25.05 1.82
N VAL A 114 -11.18 24.45 2.88
CA VAL A 114 -11.42 25.16 4.15
C VAL A 114 -10.75 24.54 5.39
N CYS A 115 -9.97 23.46 5.23
CA CYS A 115 -9.30 22.83 6.35
C CYS A 115 -8.12 23.68 6.87
N VAL A 116 -7.98 23.77 8.19
CA VAL A 116 -6.87 24.47 8.87
C VAL A 116 -5.53 23.72 8.83
N ARG A 117 -5.42 22.65 8.05
CA ARG A 117 -4.18 21.95 7.69
C ARG A 117 -3.34 21.44 8.86
N LYS A 118 -3.96 20.89 9.92
CA LYS A 118 -3.25 20.30 11.08
C LYS A 118 -2.18 19.27 10.67
N CYS A 119 -2.40 18.55 9.56
CA CYS A 119 -1.44 17.60 9.00
C CYS A 119 -0.15 18.25 8.48
N GLU A 120 -0.22 19.46 7.93
CA GLU A 120 0.94 20.24 7.45
C GLU A 120 1.75 20.80 8.62
N MET A 121 1.08 21.18 9.73
CA MET A 121 1.76 21.72 10.95
C MET A 121 2.70 20.70 11.62
N VAL A 122 2.54 19.42 11.32
CA VAL A 122 3.38 18.34 11.86
C VAL A 122 4.18 17.63 10.77
N CYS A 123 4.19 18.16 9.56
CA CYS A 123 4.90 17.58 8.43
C CYS A 123 6.41 17.68 8.63
N ARG A 124 7.11 16.54 8.57
CA ARG A 124 8.56 16.48 8.76
C ARG A 124 9.37 17.07 7.62
N ARG A 125 8.76 17.32 6.48
CA ARG A 125 9.42 18.04 5.39
C ARG A 125 9.85 19.45 5.82
N GLU A 126 9.16 20.07 6.78
CA GLU A 126 9.55 21.34 7.40
C GLU A 126 10.93 21.29 8.06
N ASP A 127 11.42 20.10 8.45
CA ASP A 127 12.79 19.94 8.95
C ASP A 127 13.86 20.08 7.85
N VAL A 128 13.46 20.03 6.56
CA VAL A 128 14.33 20.17 5.38
C VAL A 128 14.20 21.58 4.80
N ASP A 129 12.98 21.93 4.39
CA ASP A 129 12.62 23.19 3.75
C ASP A 129 11.24 23.67 4.24
N GLU A 130 10.14 23.31 3.59
CA GLU A 130 8.78 23.68 3.93
C GLU A 130 7.87 22.45 3.95
N ALA A 131 6.81 22.47 4.76
CA ALA A 131 5.82 21.42 4.79
C ALA A 131 5.25 21.14 3.40
N VAL A 132 4.95 19.85 3.12
CA VAL A 132 4.28 19.46 1.87
C VAL A 132 2.88 20.08 1.81
N GLY A 133 2.45 20.56 0.66
CA GLY A 133 1.13 21.09 0.38
C GLY A 133 0.03 20.03 0.38
N ILE A 134 -0.11 19.31 1.49
CA ILE A 134 -0.95 18.12 1.66
C ILE A 134 -2.41 18.43 1.32
N ASN A 135 -2.88 19.61 1.75
CA ASN A 135 -4.25 20.05 1.52
C ASN A 135 -4.51 20.44 0.05
N ALA A 136 -3.53 21.08 -0.58
CA ALA A 136 -3.61 21.43 -2.00
C ALA A 136 -3.63 20.20 -2.90
N ILE A 137 -2.81 19.17 -2.59
CA ILE A 137 -2.88 17.86 -3.28
C ILE A 137 -4.27 17.22 -3.11
N LYS A 138 -4.84 17.24 -1.90
CA LYS A 138 -6.19 16.69 -1.65
C LYS A 138 -7.25 17.44 -2.46
N ARG A 139 -7.16 18.77 -2.55
CA ARG A 139 -8.03 19.59 -3.39
C ARG A 139 -7.88 19.20 -4.86
N PHE A 140 -6.66 19.14 -5.39
CA PHE A 140 -6.38 18.71 -6.77
C PHE A 140 -7.06 17.37 -7.07
N LEU A 141 -6.90 16.37 -6.19
CA LEU A 141 -7.51 15.05 -6.35
C LEU A 141 -9.04 15.11 -6.38
N SER A 142 -9.66 16.04 -5.64
CA SER A 142 -11.11 16.21 -5.62
C SER A 142 -11.64 16.90 -6.86
N ASP A 143 -10.83 17.73 -7.50
CA ASP A 143 -11.19 18.52 -8.67
C ASP A 143 -10.87 17.79 -10.00
N VAL A 144 -10.15 16.65 -9.96
CA VAL A 144 -9.87 15.82 -11.14
C VAL A 144 -11.18 15.28 -11.75
N PRO A 145 -11.36 15.34 -13.08
CA PRO A 145 -12.51 14.71 -13.73
C PRO A 145 -12.66 13.24 -13.36
N GLY A 146 -13.87 12.82 -13.02
CA GLY A 146 -14.16 11.45 -12.62
C GLY A 146 -13.94 11.13 -11.14
N ALA A 147 -13.54 12.09 -10.30
CA ALA A 147 -13.33 11.89 -8.86
C ALA A 147 -14.60 11.39 -8.12
N TYR A 148 -15.78 11.65 -8.67
CA TYR A 148 -17.09 11.29 -8.10
C TYR A 148 -17.85 10.27 -8.93
N ASP A 149 -17.24 9.71 -9.98
CA ASP A 149 -17.88 8.71 -10.82
C ASP A 149 -18.02 7.36 -10.10
N GLY A 150 -18.99 6.55 -10.57
CA GLY A 150 -19.23 5.19 -10.08
C GLY A 150 -20.04 5.14 -8.78
N ASP A 151 -20.30 3.90 -8.37
CA ASP A 151 -21.07 3.57 -7.18
C ASP A 151 -20.17 3.53 -5.94
N VAL A 152 -20.80 3.69 -4.76
CA VAL A 152 -20.13 3.52 -3.47
C VAL A 152 -20.38 2.10 -2.96
N GLU A 153 -19.31 1.42 -2.59
CA GLU A 153 -19.41 0.09 -2.01
C GLU A 153 -20.03 0.15 -0.60
N CYS A 154 -21.15 -0.54 -0.41
CA CYS A 154 -21.89 -0.62 0.84
C CYS A 154 -22.12 -2.08 1.24
N ALA A 155 -22.14 -2.35 2.54
CA ALA A 155 -22.55 -3.64 3.08
C ALA A 155 -24.04 -3.92 2.77
N PRO A 156 -24.49 -5.19 2.78
CA PRO A 156 -25.89 -5.53 2.64
C PRO A 156 -26.77 -4.82 3.69
N SER A 157 -27.99 -4.43 3.28
CA SER A 157 -28.89 -3.70 4.17
C SER A 157 -29.20 -4.49 5.45
N THR A 158 -29.03 -3.84 6.59
CA THR A 158 -29.37 -4.38 7.92
C THR A 158 -30.83 -4.18 8.31
N GLY A 159 -31.58 -3.36 7.54
CA GLY A 159 -32.94 -2.95 7.87
C GLY A 159 -33.04 -1.94 9.02
N LYS A 160 -31.91 -1.52 9.64
CA LYS A 160 -31.86 -0.54 10.73
C LYS A 160 -31.82 0.88 10.20
N THR A 161 -32.45 1.79 10.92
CA THR A 161 -32.53 3.22 10.56
C THR A 161 -31.95 4.10 11.66
N VAL A 162 -31.28 5.19 11.25
CA VAL A 162 -30.69 6.17 12.17
C VAL A 162 -31.18 7.56 11.83
N GLY A 163 -31.74 8.26 12.81
CA GLY A 163 -32.17 9.66 12.67
C GLY A 163 -30.99 10.59 13.01
N LEU A 164 -30.62 11.49 12.08
CA LEU A 164 -29.53 12.46 12.29
C LEU A 164 -30.16 13.88 12.27
N ILE A 165 -29.85 14.66 13.28
CA ILE A 165 -30.33 16.04 13.38
C ILE A 165 -29.33 16.99 12.75
N GLY A 166 -29.80 17.74 11.75
CA GLY A 166 -29.00 18.60 10.89
C GLY A 166 -28.29 17.83 9.76
N ALA A 167 -27.97 18.53 8.68
CA ALA A 167 -27.18 18.02 7.54
C ALA A 167 -25.87 18.80 7.38
N GLY A 168 -25.21 19.09 8.50
CA GLY A 168 -23.87 19.66 8.57
C GLY A 168 -22.76 18.59 8.47
N PRO A 169 -21.47 18.98 8.52
CA PRO A 169 -20.34 18.07 8.27
C PRO A 169 -20.28 16.85 9.20
N ALA A 170 -20.66 16.98 10.46
CA ALA A 170 -20.68 15.85 11.40
C ALA A 170 -21.76 14.82 11.01
N SER A 171 -23.00 15.27 10.76
CA SER A 171 -24.10 14.38 10.34
C SER A 171 -23.88 13.78 8.96
N LEU A 172 -23.36 14.53 7.99
CA LEU A 172 -22.99 14.04 6.66
C LEU A 172 -21.92 12.93 6.76
N THR A 173 -20.92 13.14 7.62
CA THR A 173 -19.89 12.13 7.86
C THR A 173 -20.45 10.89 8.55
N ALA A 174 -21.28 11.05 9.59
CA ALA A 174 -21.95 9.91 10.24
C ALA A 174 -22.83 9.13 9.25
N ALA A 175 -23.58 9.83 8.38
CA ALA A 175 -24.40 9.22 7.34
C ALA A 175 -23.56 8.38 6.35
N TRP A 176 -22.37 8.86 5.95
CA TRP A 176 -21.45 8.11 5.11
C TRP A 176 -21.06 6.75 5.73
N PHE A 177 -20.60 6.77 6.98
CA PHE A 177 -20.17 5.53 7.65
C PHE A 177 -21.33 4.58 7.91
N LEU A 178 -22.50 5.09 8.29
CA LEU A 178 -23.70 4.30 8.52
C LEU A 178 -24.22 3.67 7.23
N GLY A 179 -24.29 4.44 6.13
CA GLY A 179 -24.73 3.94 4.83
C GLY A 179 -23.80 2.85 4.29
N ARG A 180 -22.47 3.06 4.38
CA ARG A 180 -21.48 2.02 4.01
C ARG A 180 -21.59 0.76 4.88
N ALA A 181 -21.98 0.88 6.13
CA ALA A 181 -22.26 -0.26 7.02
C ALA A 181 -23.61 -0.95 6.74
N GLY A 182 -24.38 -0.51 5.75
CA GLY A 182 -25.66 -1.09 5.36
C GLY A 182 -26.86 -0.63 6.20
N HIS A 183 -26.68 0.38 7.06
CA HIS A 183 -27.79 1.04 7.77
C HIS A 183 -28.40 2.15 6.91
N LYS A 184 -29.62 2.57 7.24
CA LYS A 184 -30.30 3.66 6.55
C LYS A 184 -30.26 4.95 7.39
N PRO A 185 -29.34 5.90 7.12
CA PRO A 185 -29.34 7.19 7.78
C PRO A 185 -30.38 8.14 7.15
N VAL A 186 -31.13 8.85 7.99
CA VAL A 186 -32.10 9.88 7.59
C VAL A 186 -31.76 11.17 8.32
N MET A 187 -31.29 12.17 7.57
CA MET A 187 -30.95 13.49 8.11
C MET A 187 -32.20 14.42 8.10
N TYR A 188 -32.42 15.14 9.18
CA TYR A 188 -33.47 16.12 9.34
C TYR A 188 -32.85 17.51 9.36
N GLU A 189 -33.00 18.23 8.27
CA GLU A 189 -32.40 19.56 8.08
C GLU A 189 -33.46 20.67 8.21
N ALA A 190 -33.19 21.63 9.09
CA ALA A 190 -34.09 22.75 9.32
C ALA A 190 -34.13 23.77 8.18
N MET A 191 -33.07 23.81 7.37
CA MET A 191 -32.91 24.73 6.26
C MET A 191 -33.37 24.10 4.94
N GLU A 192 -33.44 24.91 3.89
CA GLU A 192 -33.83 24.46 2.55
C GLU A 192 -32.72 23.68 1.79
N ARG A 193 -31.45 23.77 2.24
CA ARG A 193 -30.29 23.11 1.64
C ARG A 193 -29.40 22.55 2.74
N SER A 194 -28.71 21.47 2.41
CA SER A 194 -27.73 20.82 3.27
C SER A 194 -26.37 21.55 3.31
N GLY A 195 -25.52 21.15 4.24
CA GLY A 195 -24.16 21.69 4.41
C GLY A 195 -23.95 22.42 5.75
N GLY A 196 -25.04 22.87 6.43
CA GLY A 196 -24.91 23.60 7.69
C GLY A 196 -23.99 24.82 7.57
N MET A 197 -23.09 25.05 8.51
CA MET A 197 -22.16 26.18 8.48
C MET A 197 -21.20 26.18 7.29
N LEU A 198 -20.99 25.06 6.61
CA LEU A 198 -20.23 25.04 5.36
C LEU A 198 -20.86 25.91 4.28
N ARG A 199 -22.20 25.88 4.18
CA ARG A 199 -22.97 26.66 3.19
C ARG A 199 -23.37 28.04 3.68
N TYR A 200 -23.84 28.09 4.93
CA TYR A 200 -24.43 29.33 5.46
C TYR A 200 -23.40 30.24 6.13
N GLY A 201 -22.30 29.64 6.67
CA GLY A 201 -21.28 30.40 7.39
C GLY A 201 -20.03 30.68 6.58
N ILE A 202 -19.64 29.85 5.63
CA ILE A 202 -18.47 30.04 4.78
C ILE A 202 -18.88 30.71 3.47
N PRO A 203 -18.24 31.82 3.06
CA PRO A 203 -18.57 32.51 1.82
C PRO A 203 -18.27 31.67 0.58
N THR A 204 -19.07 31.82 -0.48
CA THR A 204 -18.96 31.06 -1.73
C THR A 204 -17.64 31.28 -2.47
N TYR A 205 -16.97 32.42 -2.30
CA TYR A 205 -15.64 32.68 -2.87
C TYR A 205 -14.53 31.83 -2.21
N ARG A 206 -14.79 31.17 -1.06
CA ARG A 206 -13.89 30.19 -0.40
C ARG A 206 -14.38 28.77 -0.61
N LEU A 207 -15.70 28.55 -0.57
CA LEU A 207 -16.31 27.25 -0.72
C LEU A 207 -17.57 27.35 -1.61
N PRO A 208 -17.43 27.11 -2.91
CA PRO A 208 -18.55 27.14 -3.85
C PRO A 208 -19.68 26.16 -3.46
N ASP A 209 -20.92 26.57 -3.73
CA ASP A 209 -22.11 25.78 -3.42
C ASP A 209 -22.16 24.44 -4.14
N ASP A 210 -21.74 24.40 -5.39
CA ASP A 210 -21.66 23.19 -6.23
C ASP A 210 -20.69 22.14 -5.68
N VAL A 211 -19.61 22.56 -5.05
CA VAL A 211 -18.68 21.66 -4.37
C VAL A 211 -19.36 20.96 -3.19
N ILE A 212 -20.17 21.71 -2.42
CA ILE A 212 -20.93 21.12 -1.31
C ILE A 212 -21.97 20.15 -1.85
N ASP A 213 -22.72 20.55 -2.88
CA ASP A 213 -23.77 19.74 -3.47
C ASP A 213 -23.20 18.42 -4.02
N GLN A 214 -22.06 18.46 -4.72
CA GLN A 214 -21.39 17.28 -5.25
C GLN A 214 -20.99 16.28 -4.15
N GLU A 215 -20.46 16.74 -3.04
CA GLU A 215 -20.10 15.86 -1.92
C GLU A 215 -21.32 15.29 -1.20
N VAL A 216 -22.36 16.09 -1.02
CA VAL A 216 -23.62 15.62 -0.45
C VAL A 216 -24.29 14.58 -1.34
N GLU A 217 -24.35 14.81 -2.65
CA GLU A 217 -24.85 13.83 -3.63
C GLU A 217 -24.08 12.53 -3.57
N HIS A 218 -22.74 12.60 -3.44
CA HIS A 218 -21.89 11.42 -3.32
C HIS A 218 -22.18 10.64 -2.02
N ILE A 219 -22.38 11.32 -0.90
CA ILE A 219 -22.79 10.69 0.36
C ILE A 219 -24.16 10.02 0.21
N CYS A 220 -25.11 10.65 -0.46
CA CYS A 220 -26.45 10.09 -0.69
C CYS A 220 -26.42 8.80 -1.54
N LYS A 221 -25.38 8.54 -2.32
CA LYS A 221 -25.19 7.25 -3.02
C LYS A 221 -25.08 6.04 -2.06
N THR A 222 -24.77 6.26 -0.78
CA THR A 222 -24.78 5.22 0.24
C THR A 222 -26.19 4.81 0.71
N GLY A 223 -27.24 5.45 0.19
CA GLY A 223 -28.62 5.28 0.63
C GLY A 223 -29.06 6.24 1.75
N ALA A 224 -28.24 7.26 2.04
CA ALA A 224 -28.60 8.32 2.97
C ALA A 224 -29.71 9.22 2.39
N GLU A 225 -30.69 9.60 3.22
CA GLU A 225 -31.79 10.48 2.85
C GLU A 225 -31.73 11.81 3.64
N ILE A 226 -32.13 12.90 3.02
CA ILE A 226 -32.24 14.23 3.67
C ILE A 226 -33.66 14.73 3.59
N GLN A 227 -34.25 15.10 4.74
CA GLN A 227 -35.56 15.76 4.85
C GLN A 227 -35.31 17.22 5.15
N TYR A 228 -35.53 18.07 4.17
CA TYR A 228 -35.35 19.52 4.28
C TYR A 228 -36.53 20.21 4.90
N ASN A 229 -36.33 21.40 5.48
CA ASN A 229 -37.35 22.24 6.12
C ASN A 229 -38.04 21.52 7.29
N VAL A 230 -37.32 20.64 8.00
CA VAL A 230 -37.80 19.94 9.19
C VAL A 230 -36.89 20.28 10.38
N ARG A 231 -37.42 21.13 11.28
CA ARG A 231 -36.71 21.48 12.52
C ARG A 231 -37.12 20.53 13.65
N VAL A 232 -36.20 19.67 14.05
CA VAL A 232 -36.40 18.80 15.24
C VAL A 232 -36.47 19.67 16.50
N GLY A 233 -37.37 19.35 17.42
CA GLY A 233 -37.74 20.18 18.58
C GLY A 233 -38.92 21.10 18.32
N LYS A 234 -39.30 21.33 17.04
CA LYS A 234 -40.46 22.18 16.67
C LYS A 234 -41.45 21.44 15.78
N ASP A 235 -41.02 20.95 14.61
CA ASP A 235 -41.86 20.30 13.61
C ASP A 235 -42.04 18.80 13.89
N ILE A 236 -41.02 18.19 14.51
CA ILE A 236 -40.99 16.82 15.05
C ILE A 236 -40.25 16.86 16.38
N THR A 237 -40.75 16.18 17.40
CA THR A 237 -40.07 16.10 18.69
C THR A 237 -38.94 15.08 18.67
N LEU A 238 -37.99 15.18 19.62
CA LEU A 238 -36.90 14.19 19.76
C LEU A 238 -37.46 12.80 20.10
N ASP A 239 -38.55 12.75 20.95
CA ASP A 239 -39.26 11.50 21.30
C ASP A 239 -39.90 10.83 20.07
N GLU A 240 -40.50 11.58 19.18
CA GLU A 240 -41.08 11.04 17.94
C GLU A 240 -39.98 10.52 17.02
N LEU A 241 -38.86 11.24 16.94
CA LEU A 241 -37.73 10.84 16.16
C LEU A 241 -37.11 9.54 16.66
N ARG A 242 -36.94 9.42 17.99
CA ARG A 242 -36.41 8.20 18.64
C ARG A 242 -37.29 6.97 18.45
N LYS A 243 -38.62 7.15 18.42
CA LYS A 243 -39.56 6.08 18.12
C LYS A 243 -39.54 5.62 16.68
N LYS A 244 -39.13 6.51 15.76
CA LYS A 244 -39.06 6.23 14.33
C LYS A 244 -37.73 5.56 13.92
N HIS A 245 -36.66 5.73 14.69
CA HIS A 245 -35.33 5.27 14.39
C HIS A 245 -34.74 4.41 15.51
N ASP A 246 -33.86 3.48 15.16
CA ASP A 246 -33.17 2.57 16.07
C ASP A 246 -32.09 3.30 16.91
N ALA A 247 -31.52 4.39 16.40
CA ALA A 247 -30.60 5.29 17.08
C ALA A 247 -30.75 6.73 16.58
N VAL A 248 -30.24 7.69 17.36
CA VAL A 248 -30.30 9.11 17.00
C VAL A 248 -28.94 9.76 17.18
N PHE A 249 -28.56 10.65 16.26
CA PHE A 249 -27.36 11.48 16.32
C PHE A 249 -27.72 12.97 16.35
N LEU A 250 -27.22 13.68 17.35
CA LEU A 250 -27.51 15.10 17.61
C LEU A 250 -26.37 15.95 17.00
N GLY A 251 -26.53 16.41 15.76
CA GLY A 251 -25.58 17.23 15.01
C GLY A 251 -26.12 18.63 14.72
N ALA A 252 -26.79 19.26 15.67
CA ALA A 252 -27.49 20.55 15.51
C ALA A 252 -26.55 21.74 15.18
N GLY A 253 -25.26 21.64 15.49
CA GLY A 253 -24.28 22.71 15.24
C GLY A 253 -24.44 23.92 16.18
N ALA A 254 -23.78 25.04 15.84
CA ALA A 254 -23.83 26.30 16.58
C ALA A 254 -24.22 27.43 15.64
N TRP A 255 -25.43 27.99 15.88
CA TRP A 255 -26.09 28.91 14.95
C TRP A 255 -26.24 30.34 15.44
N THR A 256 -25.97 30.65 16.74
CA THR A 256 -26.15 31.97 17.31
C THR A 256 -24.80 32.62 17.57
N GLY A 257 -24.62 33.86 17.08
CA GLY A 257 -23.39 34.59 17.32
C GLY A 257 -23.28 35.11 18.75
N LYS A 258 -22.07 35.17 19.31
CA LYS A 258 -21.81 35.81 20.61
C LYS A 258 -21.84 37.32 20.47
N PRO A 259 -22.66 38.03 21.30
CA PRO A 259 -22.72 39.47 21.28
C PRO A 259 -21.46 40.13 21.86
N MET A 260 -21.15 41.37 21.48
CA MET A 260 -20.02 42.16 22.00
C MET A 260 -20.18 42.46 23.50
N ARG A 261 -21.36 42.36 24.03
CA ARG A 261 -21.77 42.71 25.42
C ARG A 261 -21.58 44.19 25.74
N VAL A 262 -21.96 45.04 24.79
CA VAL A 262 -21.99 46.46 24.95
C VAL A 262 -23.43 46.98 25.04
N GLU A 263 -23.65 48.09 25.75
CA GLU A 263 -24.98 48.67 25.95
C GLU A 263 -25.57 49.11 24.60
N GLY A 264 -26.85 48.78 24.35
CA GLY A 264 -27.57 49.15 23.13
C GLY A 264 -27.31 48.26 21.93
N GLU A 265 -26.58 47.14 22.10
CA GLU A 265 -26.21 46.22 21.02
C GLU A 265 -27.37 45.65 20.24
N PHE A 266 -28.46 45.26 20.96
CA PHE A 266 -29.63 44.61 20.34
C PHE A 266 -30.69 45.60 19.79
N ASP A 267 -30.57 46.90 20.14
CA ASP A 267 -31.56 47.92 19.80
C ASP A 267 -31.03 48.92 18.75
N THR A 268 -29.79 48.75 18.30
CA THR A 268 -29.14 49.66 17.35
C THR A 268 -29.09 49.03 15.94
N GLU A 269 -29.82 49.64 15.01
CA GLU A 269 -29.73 49.31 13.58
C GLU A 269 -28.31 49.47 13.05
N GLY A 270 -27.81 48.42 12.38
CA GLY A 270 -26.41 48.33 11.88
C GLY A 270 -25.46 47.58 12.81
N VAL A 271 -25.97 46.96 13.88
CA VAL A 271 -25.23 46.03 14.75
C VAL A 271 -25.73 44.62 14.54
N LEU A 272 -24.83 43.71 14.12
CA LEU A 272 -25.14 42.33 13.78
C LEU A 272 -24.09 41.38 14.40
N THR A 273 -24.41 40.09 14.44
CA THR A 273 -23.39 39.07 14.65
C THR A 273 -22.94 38.48 13.30
N GLY A 274 -21.74 37.89 13.25
CA GLY A 274 -21.25 37.21 12.05
C GLY A 274 -22.13 36.02 11.66
N ALA A 275 -22.74 35.36 12.65
CA ALA A 275 -23.67 34.28 12.44
C ALA A 275 -25.05 34.71 11.89
N ASP A 276 -25.40 35.99 11.98
CA ASP A 276 -26.55 36.56 11.29
C ASP A 276 -26.17 37.09 9.91
N PHE A 277 -25.03 37.79 9.82
CA PHE A 277 -24.57 38.48 8.62
C PHE A 277 -24.20 37.50 7.49
N LEU A 278 -23.37 36.48 7.77
CA LEU A 278 -22.86 35.58 6.72
C LEU A 278 -24.00 34.76 6.07
N PRO A 279 -24.91 34.11 6.82
CA PRO A 279 -26.01 33.37 6.21
C PRO A 279 -26.92 34.24 5.34
N GLU A 280 -27.22 35.48 5.77
CA GLU A 280 -28.02 36.40 4.99
C GLU A 280 -27.30 36.82 3.70
N MET A 281 -26.05 37.18 3.77
CA MET A 281 -25.26 37.62 2.62
C MET A 281 -24.87 36.49 1.65
N ASN A 282 -24.70 35.26 2.14
CA ASN A 282 -24.47 34.10 1.28
C ASN A 282 -25.72 33.70 0.46
N VAL A 283 -26.91 33.88 1.06
CA VAL A 283 -28.18 33.55 0.38
C VAL A 283 -28.66 34.73 -0.48
N ARG A 284 -28.54 35.97 0.03
CA ARG A 284 -29.04 37.17 -0.61
C ARG A 284 -28.03 38.31 -0.43
N PRO A 285 -27.01 38.36 -1.29
CA PRO A 285 -26.00 39.40 -1.20
C PRO A 285 -26.60 40.78 -1.45
N GLU A 286 -26.49 41.68 -0.47
CA GLU A 286 -26.95 43.06 -0.58
C GLU A 286 -25.76 44.03 -0.58
N PRO A 287 -25.70 45.03 -1.46
CA PRO A 287 -24.64 46.02 -1.50
C PRO A 287 -24.53 46.81 -0.19
N LEU A 288 -23.29 46.96 0.29
CA LEU A 288 -22.95 47.72 1.48
C LEU A 288 -22.33 49.08 1.12
N ALA A 289 -22.49 50.06 2.01
CA ALA A 289 -21.89 51.35 1.88
C ALA A 289 -21.35 51.86 3.24
N GLY A 290 -20.40 52.75 3.23
CA GLY A 290 -19.79 53.29 4.44
C GLY A 290 -18.73 52.41 5.08
N THR A 291 -18.46 52.63 6.34
CA THR A 291 -17.41 51.91 7.11
C THR A 291 -18.08 50.75 7.87
N VAL A 292 -17.51 49.57 7.68
CA VAL A 292 -17.89 48.36 8.42
C VAL A 292 -16.78 48.00 9.41
N VAL A 293 -17.11 47.82 10.68
CA VAL A 293 -16.16 47.39 11.72
C VAL A 293 -16.51 45.94 12.12
N VAL A 294 -15.57 45.03 11.98
CA VAL A 294 -15.70 43.61 12.35
C VAL A 294 -14.94 43.39 13.65
N VAL A 295 -15.62 42.93 14.68
CA VAL A 295 -15.03 42.71 16.00
C VAL A 295 -14.70 41.23 16.16
N GLY A 296 -13.41 40.90 16.16
CA GLY A 296 -12.94 39.52 16.30
C GLY A 296 -11.62 39.29 15.58
N GLY A 297 -11.05 38.10 15.73
CA GLY A 297 -9.76 37.74 15.10
C GLY A 297 -9.68 36.26 14.70
N GLY A 298 -10.84 35.59 14.59
CA GLY A 298 -10.92 34.21 14.08
C GLY A 298 -11.29 34.18 12.59
N ASN A 299 -11.37 32.97 12.00
CA ASN A 299 -11.72 32.79 10.59
C ASN A 299 -13.08 33.44 10.24
N THR A 300 -14.08 33.36 11.12
CA THR A 300 -15.36 34.06 10.93
C THR A 300 -15.20 35.58 10.77
N ALA A 301 -14.24 36.20 11.50
CA ALA A 301 -13.99 37.65 11.35
C ALA A 301 -13.36 37.96 9.98
N MET A 302 -12.48 37.09 9.49
CA MET A 302 -11.89 37.22 8.14
C MET A 302 -12.96 37.06 7.07
N ASP A 303 -13.83 36.06 7.20
CA ASP A 303 -14.94 35.81 6.28
C ASP A 303 -15.91 37.01 6.23
N VAL A 304 -16.32 37.53 7.39
CA VAL A 304 -17.19 38.72 7.49
C VAL A 304 -16.52 39.93 6.83
N ALA A 305 -15.26 40.19 7.14
CA ALA A 305 -14.54 41.37 6.62
C ALA A 305 -14.38 41.30 5.10
N ARG A 306 -13.95 40.16 4.58
CA ARG A 306 -13.77 39.95 3.13
C ARG A 306 -15.10 39.94 2.38
N THR A 307 -16.18 39.44 2.98
CA THR A 307 -17.53 39.51 2.42
C THR A 307 -18.02 40.96 2.36
N ALA A 308 -17.88 41.74 3.46
CA ALA A 308 -18.25 43.13 3.49
C ALA A 308 -17.48 43.99 2.45
N TRP A 309 -16.21 43.72 2.23
CA TRP A 309 -15.39 44.36 1.21
C TRP A 309 -15.89 44.04 -0.22
N ARG A 310 -16.27 42.78 -0.50
CA ARG A 310 -16.84 42.36 -1.79
C ARG A 310 -18.19 42.99 -2.05
N LEU A 311 -19.00 43.20 -1.01
CA LEU A 311 -20.30 43.82 -1.11
C LEU A 311 -20.24 45.33 -1.32
N GLY A 312 -19.04 45.93 -1.37
CA GLY A 312 -18.81 47.29 -1.78
C GLY A 312 -18.69 48.30 -0.61
N ALA A 313 -18.46 47.82 0.63
CA ALA A 313 -18.15 48.73 1.75
C ALA A 313 -16.97 49.66 1.39
N ASP A 314 -17.11 50.96 1.72
CA ASP A 314 -16.09 51.95 1.42
C ASP A 314 -14.80 51.73 2.21
N LYS A 315 -14.94 51.22 3.44
CA LYS A 315 -13.85 50.86 4.33
C LYS A 315 -14.26 49.69 5.22
N VAL A 316 -13.36 48.70 5.39
CA VAL A 316 -13.54 47.60 6.32
C VAL A 316 -12.39 47.57 7.32
N ILE A 317 -12.72 47.48 8.61
CA ILE A 317 -11.75 47.46 9.72
C ILE A 317 -12.03 46.24 10.60
N VAL A 318 -11.05 45.35 10.74
CA VAL A 318 -11.07 44.30 11.73
C VAL A 318 -10.52 44.81 13.05
N LEU A 319 -11.34 44.88 14.08
CA LEU A 319 -10.99 45.37 15.42
C LEU A 319 -10.63 44.15 16.30
N TYR A 320 -9.35 44.09 16.71
CA TYR A 320 -8.87 42.96 17.50
C TYR A 320 -8.19 43.40 18.81
N ARG A 321 -8.57 42.78 19.90
CA ARG A 321 -8.11 43.12 21.25
C ARG A 321 -6.67 42.72 21.61
N ARG A 322 -6.01 41.88 20.75
CA ARG A 322 -4.59 41.50 20.85
C ARG A 322 -3.86 41.96 19.59
N THR A 323 -2.67 41.44 19.37
CA THR A 323 -1.91 41.67 18.13
C THR A 323 -2.23 40.60 17.09
N LYS A 324 -1.82 40.82 15.87
CA LYS A 324 -2.00 39.88 14.74
C LYS A 324 -1.37 38.53 15.04
N ASP A 325 -0.26 38.45 15.75
CA ASP A 325 0.41 37.24 16.12
C ASP A 325 -0.43 36.31 17.04
N GLU A 326 -1.35 36.89 17.82
CA GLU A 326 -2.27 36.12 18.66
C GLU A 326 -3.63 35.83 18.01
N MET A 327 -3.82 36.18 16.74
CA MET A 327 -5.06 35.88 16.02
C MET A 327 -5.20 34.38 15.81
N PRO A 328 -6.36 33.78 16.14
CA PRO A 328 -6.59 32.36 15.90
C PRO A 328 -6.99 32.06 14.45
N ALA A 329 -7.17 33.06 13.60
CA ALA A 329 -7.42 32.86 12.17
C ALA A 329 -6.24 32.22 11.47
N ASP A 330 -6.49 31.49 10.37
CA ASP A 330 -5.43 30.96 9.50
C ASP A 330 -4.59 32.11 8.97
N LYS A 331 -3.26 31.94 8.95
CA LYS A 331 -2.34 32.99 8.51
C LYS A 331 -2.61 33.44 7.08
N MET A 332 -2.95 32.51 6.20
CA MET A 332 -3.28 32.80 4.80
C MET A 332 -4.52 33.69 4.70
N GLU A 333 -5.55 33.42 5.51
CA GLU A 333 -6.77 34.27 5.55
C GLU A 333 -6.48 35.68 6.04
N ILE A 334 -5.54 35.85 6.96
CA ILE A 334 -5.08 37.15 7.43
C ILE A 334 -4.32 37.88 6.31
N GLU A 335 -3.45 37.20 5.60
CA GLU A 335 -2.69 37.73 4.48
C GLU A 335 -3.60 38.16 3.33
N GLU A 336 -4.56 37.33 2.95
CA GLU A 336 -5.57 37.68 1.94
C GLU A 336 -6.44 38.91 2.34
N CYS A 337 -6.78 39.01 3.62
CA CYS A 337 -7.46 40.23 4.11
C CYS A 337 -6.62 41.50 3.90
N LEU A 338 -5.32 41.43 4.16
CA LEU A 338 -4.40 42.54 3.99
C LEU A 338 -4.18 42.87 2.51
N GLU A 339 -4.06 41.87 1.64
CA GLU A 339 -3.98 42.04 0.19
C GLU A 339 -5.23 42.75 -0.38
N GLU A 340 -6.39 42.43 0.13
CA GLU A 340 -7.67 43.04 -0.25
C GLU A 340 -7.83 44.46 0.33
N GLY A 341 -6.84 44.96 1.06
CA GLY A 341 -6.81 46.35 1.62
C GLY A 341 -7.67 46.52 2.88
N ILE A 342 -8.02 45.44 3.55
CA ILE A 342 -8.77 45.46 4.82
C ILE A 342 -7.81 45.85 5.95
N GLU A 343 -8.20 46.84 6.75
CA GLU A 343 -7.40 47.35 7.87
C GLU A 343 -7.55 46.45 9.10
N ILE A 344 -6.47 45.98 9.69
CA ILE A 344 -6.49 45.29 10.98
C ILE A 344 -6.05 46.26 12.08
N MET A 345 -6.99 46.65 12.94
CA MET A 345 -6.73 47.51 14.09
C MET A 345 -6.47 46.66 15.33
N GLU A 346 -5.22 46.52 15.67
CA GLU A 346 -4.73 45.73 16.80
C GLU A 346 -4.89 46.46 18.14
N LEU A 347 -4.90 45.70 19.24
CA LEU A 347 -4.90 46.21 20.62
C LEU A 347 -6.05 47.22 20.89
N ALA A 348 -7.24 46.88 20.38
CA ALA A 348 -8.44 47.68 20.58
C ALA A 348 -9.66 46.80 20.84
N ALA A 349 -10.50 47.17 21.77
CA ALA A 349 -11.75 46.45 22.11
C ALA A 349 -12.94 47.42 22.18
N PRO A 350 -14.14 46.95 21.77
CA PRO A 350 -15.35 47.75 21.90
C PRO A 350 -15.79 47.85 23.38
N ILE A 351 -16.24 49.03 23.79
CA ILE A 351 -16.75 49.29 25.14
C ILE A 351 -18.11 49.97 25.13
N GLY A 352 -18.64 50.33 23.97
CA GLY A 352 -19.95 50.95 23.84
C GLY A 352 -20.28 51.31 22.39
N LEU A 353 -21.51 51.76 22.16
CA LEU A 353 -22.00 52.21 20.87
C LEU A 353 -22.47 53.65 20.91
N LYS A 354 -22.31 54.38 19.81
CA LYS A 354 -22.94 55.69 19.58
C LYS A 354 -23.97 55.58 18.46
N ALA A 355 -25.22 55.69 18.82
CA ALA A 355 -26.33 55.69 17.89
C ALA A 355 -27.02 57.05 17.80
N GLU A 356 -27.52 57.41 16.62
CA GLU A 356 -28.35 58.55 16.38
C GLU A 356 -29.65 58.12 15.71
N LYS A 357 -30.79 58.41 16.36
CA LYS A 357 -32.10 57.97 15.92
C LYS A 357 -32.23 56.45 15.72
N GLY A 358 -31.59 55.67 16.61
CA GLY A 358 -31.56 54.20 16.54
C GLY A 358 -30.58 53.59 15.51
N LYS A 359 -29.80 54.42 14.77
CA LYS A 359 -28.83 53.95 13.77
C LYS A 359 -27.39 54.16 14.27
N LEU A 360 -26.54 53.16 14.07
CA LEU A 360 -25.14 53.19 14.44
C LEU A 360 -24.43 54.35 13.74
N LYS A 361 -23.56 55.12 14.49
CA LYS A 361 -22.72 56.17 13.99
C LYS A 361 -21.23 55.96 14.31
N ALA A 362 -20.95 55.33 15.45
CA ALA A 362 -19.62 54.96 15.83
C ALA A 362 -19.65 53.84 16.88
N ILE A 363 -18.58 53.05 16.90
CA ILE A 363 -18.26 52.12 18.00
C ILE A 363 -17.27 52.83 18.93
N ARG A 364 -17.55 52.85 20.24
CA ARG A 364 -16.64 53.33 21.22
C ARG A 364 -15.64 52.24 21.60
N CYS A 365 -14.35 52.52 21.41
CA CYS A 365 -13.27 51.58 21.60
C CYS A 365 -12.36 52.03 22.75
N GLN A 366 -11.69 51.08 23.38
CA GLN A 366 -10.63 51.28 24.33
C GLN A 366 -9.36 50.59 23.84
N ARG A 367 -8.20 51.27 23.99
CA ARG A 367 -6.93 50.63 23.67
C ARG A 367 -6.54 49.62 24.72
N MET A 368 -5.86 48.59 24.25
CA MET A 368 -5.42 47.46 25.07
C MET A 368 -3.91 47.37 25.09
N LYS A 369 -3.35 46.66 26.07
CA LYS A 369 -1.97 46.17 26.09
C LYS A 369 -1.97 44.66 26.38
N LEU A 370 -0.92 43.98 25.96
CA LEU A 370 -0.74 42.56 26.25
C LEU A 370 -0.18 42.35 27.65
N GLY A 371 -0.82 41.53 28.44
CA GLY A 371 -0.40 41.04 29.76
C GLY A 371 0.22 39.67 29.71
N GLU A 372 0.15 38.93 30.83
CA GLU A 372 0.60 37.53 30.92
C GLU A 372 -0.26 36.57 30.07
N PRO A 373 0.30 35.45 29.64
CA PRO A 373 -0.47 34.42 28.91
C PRO A 373 -1.69 33.91 29.69
N ASP A 374 -2.77 33.63 28.97
CA ASP A 374 -3.94 32.94 29.50
C ASP A 374 -3.80 31.41 29.36
N ASP A 375 -4.81 30.66 29.81
CA ASP A 375 -4.81 29.19 29.76
C ASP A 375 -4.65 28.62 28.34
N SER A 376 -4.92 29.42 27.30
CA SER A 376 -4.69 29.08 25.88
C SER A 376 -3.28 29.37 25.39
N GLY A 377 -2.40 29.88 26.26
CA GLY A 377 -1.02 30.30 25.94
C GLY A 377 -0.94 31.68 25.25
N ARG A 378 -2.05 32.35 24.97
CA ARG A 378 -2.10 33.67 24.35
C ARG A 378 -2.09 34.78 25.41
N ARG A 379 -1.37 35.87 25.17
CA ARG A 379 -1.28 37.00 26.13
C ARG A 379 -2.64 37.66 26.34
N ARG A 380 -2.99 37.90 27.60
CA ARG A 380 -4.27 38.50 27.98
C ARG A 380 -4.33 39.95 27.55
N PRO A 381 -5.43 40.44 26.94
CA PRO A 381 -5.63 41.86 26.65
C PRO A 381 -6.01 42.60 27.94
N VAL A 382 -5.27 43.62 28.30
CA VAL A 382 -5.50 44.46 29.49
C VAL A 382 -5.86 45.86 29.03
N PRO A 383 -7.00 46.44 29.47
CA PRO A 383 -7.43 47.79 29.09
C PRO A 383 -6.43 48.87 29.55
N LEU A 384 -6.24 49.87 28.72
CA LEU A 384 -5.51 51.11 29.08
C LEU A 384 -6.54 52.17 29.50
N GLU A 385 -6.54 52.54 30.77
CA GLU A 385 -7.46 53.56 31.29
C GLU A 385 -7.20 54.92 30.63
N GLY A 386 -8.29 55.62 30.27
CA GLY A 386 -8.24 56.96 29.66
C GLY A 386 -7.86 56.96 28.18
N SER A 387 -7.88 55.81 27.53
CA SER A 387 -7.52 55.63 26.10
C SER A 387 -8.75 55.43 25.19
N GLU A 388 -9.93 55.81 25.69
CA GLU A 388 -11.18 55.64 24.98
C GLU A 388 -11.24 56.60 23.78
N TYR A 389 -11.78 56.07 22.66
CA TYR A 389 -12.01 56.87 21.45
C TYR A 389 -13.20 56.33 20.67
N ASP A 390 -13.74 57.17 19.80
CA ASP A 390 -14.83 56.78 18.92
C ASP A 390 -14.31 56.44 17.54
N LEU A 391 -14.70 55.26 17.02
CA LEU A 391 -14.40 54.82 15.66
C LEU A 391 -15.68 54.94 14.82
N PRO A 392 -15.77 55.95 13.92
CA PRO A 392 -16.94 56.16 13.09
C PRO A 392 -17.23 54.94 12.19
N CYS A 393 -18.46 54.43 12.19
CA CYS A 393 -18.89 53.34 11.32
C CYS A 393 -20.43 53.33 11.18
N GLN A 394 -20.89 52.72 10.10
CA GLN A 394 -22.30 52.54 9.81
C GLN A 394 -22.79 51.15 10.17
N MET A 395 -21.82 50.18 10.23
CA MET A 395 -22.12 48.79 10.62
C MET A 395 -21.04 48.28 11.57
N ALA A 396 -21.43 47.48 12.56
CA ALA A 396 -20.56 46.80 13.51
C ALA A 396 -20.96 45.31 13.58
N ILE A 397 -20.06 44.39 13.30
CA ILE A 397 -20.36 42.98 13.23
C ILE A 397 -19.52 42.23 14.27
N SER A 398 -20.21 41.58 15.22
CA SER A 398 -19.54 40.72 16.22
C SER A 398 -19.18 39.36 15.66
N ALA A 399 -17.89 39.07 15.59
CA ALA A 399 -17.35 37.76 15.13
C ALA A 399 -16.44 37.13 16.19
N ILE A 400 -16.91 37.05 17.43
CA ILE A 400 -16.14 36.58 18.61
C ILE A 400 -16.54 35.17 19.08
N GLY A 401 -17.22 34.42 18.24
CA GLY A 401 -17.62 33.02 18.48
C GLY A 401 -19.10 32.79 18.31
N GLN A 402 -19.51 31.54 18.48
CA GLN A 402 -20.90 31.08 18.30
C GLN A 402 -21.36 30.30 19.53
N ASN A 403 -22.69 30.12 19.67
CA ASN A 403 -23.34 29.28 20.67
C ASN A 403 -24.31 28.31 19.97
N THR A 404 -24.54 27.19 20.62
CA THR A 404 -25.54 26.20 20.24
C THR A 404 -26.97 26.71 20.48
N VAL A 405 -27.92 26.12 19.78
CA VAL A 405 -29.38 26.32 20.00
C VAL A 405 -30.02 24.93 20.18
N LEU A 406 -30.26 24.56 21.42
CA LEU A 406 -30.73 23.22 21.79
C LEU A 406 -32.20 23.18 22.22
N GLU A 407 -33.02 24.15 21.79
CA GLU A 407 -34.44 24.22 22.11
C GLU A 407 -35.20 22.95 21.64
N GLY A 408 -35.82 22.22 22.57
CA GLY A 408 -36.49 20.95 22.28
C GLY A 408 -35.59 19.76 22.04
N LEU A 409 -34.28 19.88 22.32
CA LEU A 409 -33.28 18.85 22.08
C LEU A 409 -32.49 18.45 23.34
N THR A 410 -32.97 18.80 24.54
CA THR A 410 -32.24 18.59 25.81
C THR A 410 -32.80 17.47 26.66
N ALA A 411 -33.93 16.84 26.26
CA ALA A 411 -34.50 15.71 26.98
C ALA A 411 -35.14 14.70 26.01
N LEU A 412 -35.17 13.44 26.43
CA LEU A 412 -35.73 12.33 25.66
C LEU A 412 -36.50 11.40 26.64
N ASP A 413 -37.78 11.09 26.33
CA ASP A 413 -38.66 10.23 27.15
C ASP A 413 -38.78 10.69 28.65
N GLY A 414 -38.49 11.96 28.93
CA GLY A 414 -38.55 12.56 30.27
C GLY A 414 -37.18 12.55 31.00
N ASP A 415 -36.15 11.97 30.42
CA ASP A 415 -34.79 11.98 30.94
C ASP A 415 -33.97 13.10 30.29
N ASP A 416 -33.21 13.85 31.08
CA ASP A 416 -32.35 14.95 30.60
C ASP A 416 -31.07 14.41 29.94
N ILE A 417 -30.69 15.03 28.82
CA ILE A 417 -29.40 14.83 28.20
C ILE A 417 -28.41 15.77 28.91
N GLU A 418 -27.29 15.21 29.40
CA GLU A 418 -26.29 15.99 30.13
C GLU A 418 -25.63 17.04 29.22
N LEU A 419 -25.58 18.28 29.75
CA LEU A 419 -24.93 19.41 29.06
C LEU A 419 -23.72 19.91 29.83
N THR A 420 -22.76 20.43 29.08
CA THR A 420 -21.59 21.14 29.62
C THR A 420 -21.99 22.55 30.10
N ARG A 421 -21.11 23.24 30.79
CA ARG A 421 -21.29 24.68 31.14
C ARG A 421 -21.41 25.62 29.96
N TRP A 422 -21.23 25.14 28.74
CA TRP A 422 -21.31 25.90 27.49
C TRP A 422 -22.57 25.63 26.68
N ASP A 423 -23.54 24.92 27.29
CA ASP A 423 -24.77 24.48 26.62
C ASP A 423 -24.49 23.57 25.41
N THR A 424 -23.48 22.67 25.53
CA THR A 424 -23.16 21.61 24.56
C THR A 424 -23.35 20.25 25.21
N TYR A 425 -23.58 19.20 24.42
CA TYR A 425 -23.76 17.85 24.94
C TYR A 425 -22.49 17.28 25.53
N VAL A 426 -22.60 16.69 26.73
CA VAL A 426 -21.53 15.86 27.29
C VAL A 426 -21.51 14.53 26.56
N VAL A 427 -20.34 14.18 26.01
CA VAL A 427 -20.14 12.93 25.25
C VAL A 427 -18.88 12.20 25.67
N ASP A 428 -18.90 10.89 25.51
CA ASP A 428 -17.66 10.09 25.49
C ASP A 428 -16.90 10.39 24.19
N LEU A 429 -15.70 10.95 24.28
CA LEU A 429 -14.94 11.42 23.12
C LEU A 429 -14.48 10.31 22.17
N ALA A 430 -14.46 9.04 22.61
CA ALA A 430 -14.09 7.91 21.77
C ALA A 430 -15.26 7.40 20.93
N THR A 431 -16.47 7.46 21.46
CA THR A 431 -17.68 6.86 20.88
C THR A 431 -18.76 7.87 20.53
N MET A 432 -18.63 9.10 20.99
CA MET A 432 -19.63 10.18 20.86
C MET A 432 -20.99 9.85 21.50
N LYS A 433 -21.02 8.90 22.46
CA LYS A 433 -22.22 8.53 23.23
C LYS A 433 -22.55 9.62 24.26
N THR A 434 -23.83 9.93 24.39
CA THR A 434 -24.38 10.72 25.51
C THR A 434 -24.64 9.81 26.72
N ASN A 435 -25.20 10.39 27.80
CA ASN A 435 -25.69 9.63 28.96
C ASN A 435 -26.92 8.74 28.65
N LEU A 436 -27.61 8.95 27.52
CA LEU A 436 -28.77 8.16 27.12
C LEU A 436 -28.45 7.08 26.09
N PRO A 437 -28.88 5.83 26.32
CA PRO A 437 -28.62 4.73 25.39
C PRO A 437 -29.21 4.96 24.00
N GLY A 438 -28.41 4.76 22.93
CA GLY A 438 -28.86 4.94 21.55
C GLY A 438 -28.93 6.39 21.09
N VAL A 439 -28.43 7.33 21.93
CA VAL A 439 -28.32 8.76 21.61
C VAL A 439 -26.84 9.15 21.58
N PHE A 440 -26.44 9.76 20.48
CA PHE A 440 -25.08 10.20 20.22
C PHE A 440 -25.08 11.68 19.85
N ALA A 441 -23.99 12.38 20.06
CA ALA A 441 -23.87 13.77 19.65
C ALA A 441 -22.47 14.06 19.11
N GLY A 442 -22.32 15.08 18.25
CA GLY A 442 -21.03 15.45 17.71
C GLY A 442 -21.03 16.76 16.94
N GLY A 443 -19.86 17.18 16.49
CA GLY A 443 -19.62 18.48 15.88
C GLY A 443 -19.76 19.62 16.90
N ASP A 444 -20.09 20.83 16.42
CA ASP A 444 -20.13 22.04 17.25
C ASP A 444 -21.15 22.00 18.40
N ALA A 445 -22.05 21.03 18.41
CA ALA A 445 -23.04 20.85 19.47
C ALA A 445 -22.53 19.99 20.65
N ALA A 446 -21.35 19.44 20.58
CA ALA A 446 -20.81 18.53 21.60
C ALA A 446 -19.52 19.09 22.23
N ASP A 447 -19.20 18.58 23.45
CA ASP A 447 -17.99 18.84 24.22
C ASP A 447 -17.69 20.36 24.38
N ASP A 448 -16.49 20.82 24.02
CA ASP A 448 -16.06 22.23 24.21
C ASP A 448 -16.72 23.25 23.23
N GLY A 449 -17.57 22.79 22.33
CA GLY A 449 -18.35 23.66 21.42
C GLY A 449 -17.70 23.85 20.04
N PRO A 450 -18.00 24.97 19.37
CA PRO A 450 -17.64 25.18 17.96
C PRO A 450 -16.15 25.02 17.66
N THR A 451 -15.86 24.15 16.66
CA THR A 451 -14.51 23.76 16.25
C THR A 451 -14.30 24.03 14.75
N VAL A 452 -13.51 23.22 14.07
CA VAL A 452 -13.25 23.31 12.64
C VAL A 452 -13.78 22.08 11.91
N VAL A 453 -13.99 22.20 10.61
CA VAL A 453 -14.61 21.15 9.78
C VAL A 453 -14.02 19.77 10.00
N ILE A 454 -12.70 19.64 10.12
CA ILE A 454 -12.02 18.34 10.26
C ILE A 454 -12.27 17.69 11.63
N ASP A 455 -12.56 18.49 12.68
CA ASP A 455 -12.96 17.97 13.98
C ASP A 455 -14.41 17.48 13.94
N ALA A 456 -15.31 18.20 13.27
CA ALA A 456 -16.68 17.75 13.05
C ALA A 456 -16.74 16.46 12.22
N ILE A 457 -15.86 16.28 11.24
CA ILE A 457 -15.68 15.03 10.48
C ILE A 457 -15.22 13.89 11.39
N ARG A 458 -14.21 14.13 12.26
CA ARG A 458 -13.79 13.17 13.28
C ARG A 458 -14.95 12.68 14.14
N ASP A 459 -15.76 13.61 14.63
CA ASP A 459 -16.88 13.28 15.50
C ASP A 459 -17.96 12.47 14.76
N GLY A 460 -18.30 12.87 13.54
CA GLY A 460 -19.20 12.12 12.67
C GLY A 460 -18.69 10.71 12.35
N GLN A 461 -17.38 10.56 12.10
CA GLN A 461 -16.74 9.25 11.88
C GLN A 461 -16.83 8.36 13.13
N ARG A 462 -16.51 8.91 14.31
CA ARG A 462 -16.59 8.19 15.59
C ARG A 462 -18.02 7.78 15.91
N ALA A 463 -18.95 8.71 15.80
CA ALA A 463 -20.37 8.46 16.00
C ALA A 463 -20.90 7.40 15.04
N GLY A 464 -20.64 7.53 13.74
CA GLY A 464 -21.11 6.58 12.73
C GLY A 464 -20.64 5.15 13.01
N LYS A 465 -19.37 4.98 13.36
CA LYS A 465 -18.80 3.68 13.75
C LYS A 465 -19.37 3.14 15.07
N ALA A 466 -19.56 4.00 16.06
CA ALA A 466 -20.13 3.60 17.35
C ALA A 466 -21.62 3.27 17.27
N ILE A 467 -22.39 4.01 16.46
CA ILE A 467 -23.79 3.70 16.20
C ILE A 467 -23.92 2.37 15.47
N ALA A 468 -23.09 2.09 14.47
CA ALA A 468 -23.12 0.81 13.75
C ALA A 468 -22.91 -0.37 14.72
N ARG A 469 -21.86 -0.32 15.57
CA ARG A 469 -21.65 -1.34 16.62
C ARG A 469 -22.83 -1.46 17.59
N PHE A 470 -23.37 -0.35 18.04
CA PHE A 470 -24.53 -0.34 18.92
C PHE A 470 -25.75 -1.04 18.29
N LEU A 471 -25.99 -0.83 17.00
CA LEU A 471 -27.10 -1.45 16.27
C LEU A 471 -26.89 -2.95 16.02
N GLU A 472 -25.64 -3.39 15.95
CA GLU A 472 -25.21 -4.80 15.82
C GLU A 472 -25.13 -5.52 17.18
N GLY A 473 -25.24 -4.78 18.28
CA GLY A 473 -25.12 -5.32 19.63
C GLY A 473 -23.70 -5.66 20.05
N GLU A 474 -22.71 -5.03 19.40
CA GLU A 474 -21.30 -5.20 19.73
C GLU A 474 -20.88 -4.24 20.85
N GLU A 475 -19.94 -4.70 21.69
CA GLU A 475 -19.33 -3.86 22.71
C GLU A 475 -18.31 -2.91 22.07
N ASP A 476 -18.20 -1.70 22.61
CA ASP A 476 -17.14 -0.79 22.21
C ASP A 476 -15.77 -1.34 22.67
N PRO A 477 -14.71 -1.18 21.85
CA PRO A 477 -13.38 -1.55 22.28
C PRO A 477 -12.99 -0.74 23.53
N GLU A 478 -12.46 -1.41 24.55
CA GLU A 478 -12.06 -0.78 25.83
C GLU A 478 -11.09 0.41 25.64
N GLU A 479 -10.20 0.33 24.69
CA GLU A 479 -9.36 1.45 24.23
C GLU A 479 -9.04 1.29 22.73
N PRO A 480 -9.17 2.34 21.92
CA PRO A 480 -8.73 2.26 20.53
C PRO A 480 -7.21 2.05 20.48
N PHE A 481 -6.77 1.06 19.69
CA PHE A 481 -5.37 0.85 19.42
C PHE A 481 -4.76 2.11 18.76
N VAL A 482 -3.87 2.77 19.50
CA VAL A 482 -3.16 3.94 19.00
C VAL A 482 -1.69 3.58 18.83
N VAL A 483 -1.23 3.56 17.57
CA VAL A 483 0.18 3.41 17.24
C VAL A 483 0.89 4.73 17.52
N ARG A 484 1.22 4.99 18.79
CA ARG A 484 2.03 6.12 19.20
C ARG A 484 3.32 5.64 19.83
N LYS A 485 4.46 6.13 19.34
CA LYS A 485 5.70 6.13 20.11
C LYS A 485 6.26 7.55 20.15
N GLU A 486 5.98 8.27 21.21
CA GLU A 486 6.71 9.49 21.60
C GLU A 486 8.21 9.23 21.79
N PHE A 487 8.57 7.95 21.81
CA PHE A 487 9.89 7.44 22.12
C PHE A 487 10.97 7.82 21.10
N TRP A 488 10.57 8.08 19.88
CA TRP A 488 11.46 8.43 18.79
C TRP A 488 11.34 9.92 18.56
N ALA A 489 12.22 10.67 19.24
CA ALA A 489 12.39 12.10 18.95
C ALA A 489 12.43 12.31 17.44
N LYS A 490 11.81 13.41 16.95
CA LYS A 490 11.95 13.81 15.54
C LYS A 490 13.41 13.66 15.16
N PRO A 491 13.77 12.92 14.07
CA PRO A 491 15.13 12.93 13.60
C PRO A 491 15.48 14.38 13.30
N GLY A 492 16.64 14.82 13.78
CA GLY A 492 17.16 16.12 13.40
C GLY A 492 17.51 16.18 11.92
N LYS A 493 17.78 17.36 11.37
CA LYS A 493 18.24 17.54 9.97
C LYS A 493 19.37 16.56 9.57
N THR A 494 20.24 16.20 10.48
CA THR A 494 21.34 15.23 10.28
C THR A 494 20.87 13.78 10.09
N GLU A 495 19.66 13.41 10.52
CA GLU A 495 19.12 12.07 10.36
C GLU A 495 18.27 11.92 9.09
N LEU A 496 17.88 13.02 8.44
CA LEU A 496 17.14 13.03 7.18
C LEU A 496 18.05 12.79 5.95
N GLY A 497 19.37 12.67 6.17
CA GLY A 497 20.34 12.38 5.12
C GLY A 497 20.45 13.49 4.07
N ASP A 498 20.76 13.08 2.83
CA ASP A 498 20.97 13.99 1.70
C ASP A 498 19.65 14.32 0.96
N VAL A 499 18.55 14.56 1.69
CA VAL A 499 17.30 15.00 1.08
C VAL A 499 17.52 16.39 0.47
N LYS A 500 17.30 16.49 -0.83
CA LYS A 500 17.46 17.76 -1.54
C LYS A 500 16.35 18.73 -1.13
N GLU A 501 16.73 19.98 -0.91
CA GLU A 501 15.79 21.07 -0.79
C GLU A 501 15.06 21.27 -2.13
N SER A 502 13.75 21.48 -2.04
CA SER A 502 12.87 21.76 -3.17
C SER A 502 11.76 22.70 -2.67
N PRO A 503 11.59 23.88 -3.25
CA PRO A 503 10.63 24.85 -2.76
C PRO A 503 9.20 24.27 -2.82
N ARG A 504 8.36 24.68 -1.89
CA ARG A 504 6.93 24.37 -1.91
C ARG A 504 6.27 25.09 -3.08
N HIS A 505 5.35 24.41 -3.78
CA HIS A 505 4.48 25.10 -4.73
C HIS A 505 3.36 25.86 -4.01
N GLU A 506 3.15 27.10 -4.42
CA GLU A 506 2.07 27.93 -3.90
C GLU A 506 0.77 27.62 -4.64
N VAL A 507 -0.35 27.72 -3.93
CA VAL A 507 -1.67 27.63 -4.54
C VAL A 507 -1.91 28.87 -5.39
N HIS A 508 -2.48 28.71 -6.56
CA HIS A 508 -2.82 29.82 -7.46
C HIS A 508 -4.08 30.55 -6.99
N PHE A 509 -4.10 31.86 -7.17
CA PHE A 509 -5.21 32.74 -6.79
C PHE A 509 -5.57 33.66 -7.97
N ILE A 510 -6.84 34.07 -8.03
CA ILE A 510 -7.25 35.15 -8.95
C ILE A 510 -6.72 36.48 -8.45
N ASP A 511 -6.48 37.41 -9.36
CA ASP A 511 -5.94 38.73 -9.05
C ASP A 511 -6.86 39.52 -8.09
N VAL A 512 -6.25 40.30 -7.19
CA VAL A 512 -6.98 41.04 -6.15
C VAL A 512 -8.03 41.99 -6.75
N GLU A 513 -7.72 42.60 -7.91
CA GLU A 513 -8.64 43.49 -8.61
C GLU A 513 -9.92 42.79 -9.08
N GLU A 514 -9.80 41.49 -9.44
CA GLU A 514 -10.91 40.65 -9.87
C GLU A 514 -11.78 40.15 -8.70
N ARG A 515 -11.22 40.14 -7.47
CA ARG A 515 -11.94 39.69 -6.27
C ARG A 515 -13.02 40.67 -5.82
N ARG A 516 -12.84 42.00 -6.08
CA ARG A 516 -13.79 43.02 -5.63
C ARG A 516 -15.09 42.98 -6.44
N GLY A 517 -16.22 42.88 -5.74
CA GLY A 517 -17.54 42.72 -6.37
C GLY A 517 -17.79 41.36 -6.99
N SER A 518 -16.87 40.38 -6.78
CA SER A 518 -16.98 38.98 -7.26
C SER A 518 -17.07 38.03 -6.08
N PHE A 519 -17.88 36.99 -6.24
CA PHE A 519 -17.96 35.83 -5.35
C PHE A 519 -17.43 34.54 -6.01
N ALA A 520 -16.72 34.68 -7.12
CA ALA A 520 -16.01 33.57 -7.74
C ALA A 520 -14.94 33.02 -6.78
N GLU A 521 -14.66 31.72 -6.87
CA GLU A 521 -13.67 31.07 -6.03
C GLU A 521 -12.30 31.74 -6.19
N VAL A 522 -11.72 32.19 -5.06
CA VAL A 522 -10.48 32.98 -5.05
C VAL A 522 -9.27 32.11 -5.29
N ALA A 523 -9.15 31.00 -4.61
CA ALA A 523 -8.07 30.03 -4.79
C ALA A 523 -8.41 29.11 -5.95
N THR A 524 -7.54 28.96 -6.98
CA THR A 524 -7.81 28.08 -8.13
C THR A 524 -7.18 26.69 -8.00
N GLY A 525 -6.34 26.47 -6.98
CA GLY A 525 -5.75 25.17 -6.69
C GLY A 525 -4.43 24.93 -7.42
N PHE A 526 -4.01 23.67 -7.50
CA PHE A 526 -2.84 23.22 -8.23
C PHE A 526 -3.17 22.85 -9.67
N GLU A 527 -2.24 23.17 -10.58
CA GLU A 527 -2.18 22.55 -11.90
C GLU A 527 -1.54 21.16 -11.81
N PHE A 528 -1.53 20.41 -12.92
CA PHE A 528 -0.99 19.05 -12.95
C PHE A 528 0.48 18.97 -12.54
N GLU A 529 1.30 19.87 -13.08
CA GLU A 529 2.74 19.93 -12.82
C GLU A 529 3.04 20.28 -11.36
N ASP A 530 2.26 21.18 -10.75
CA ASP A 530 2.38 21.55 -9.33
C ASP A 530 2.12 20.33 -8.45
N ASN A 531 1.05 19.58 -8.75
CA ASN A 531 0.69 18.38 -8.00
C ASN A 531 1.79 17.32 -8.07
N VAL A 532 2.35 17.05 -9.26
CA VAL A 532 3.43 16.06 -9.43
C VAL A 532 4.65 16.47 -8.61
N HIS A 533 5.08 17.73 -8.75
CA HIS A 533 6.23 18.24 -8.01
C HIS A 533 6.02 18.19 -6.49
N GLU A 534 4.83 18.59 -6.03
CA GLU A 534 4.53 18.63 -4.60
C GLU A 534 4.43 17.22 -3.99
N CYS A 535 3.93 16.24 -4.75
CA CYS A 535 3.94 14.84 -4.34
C CYS A 535 5.36 14.29 -4.16
N ASP A 536 6.30 14.66 -5.02
CA ASP A 536 7.71 14.22 -4.97
C ASP A 536 8.46 14.77 -3.74
N ARG A 537 7.97 15.82 -3.11
CA ARG A 537 8.53 16.37 -1.88
C ARG A 537 8.24 15.51 -0.65
N CYS A 538 7.28 14.57 -0.72
CA CYS A 538 6.87 13.74 0.41
C CYS A 538 8.00 12.80 0.86
N LEU A 539 8.33 12.83 2.17
CA LEU A 539 9.37 11.99 2.77
C LEU A 539 8.93 10.57 3.09
N SER A 540 7.68 10.22 2.87
CA SER A 540 7.12 8.89 3.18
C SER A 540 7.44 8.41 4.60
N CYS A 541 7.15 9.24 5.62
CA CYS A 541 7.58 9.07 7.00
C CYS A 541 6.99 7.87 7.74
N GLY A 542 5.85 7.35 7.29
CA GLY A 542 5.20 6.18 7.90
C GLY A 542 5.65 4.87 7.28
N CYS A 543 5.40 3.77 7.99
CA CYS A 543 5.81 2.43 7.56
C CYS A 543 5.18 2.02 6.23
N VAL A 544 6.00 1.55 5.28
CA VAL A 544 5.54 1.09 3.96
C VAL A 544 4.60 -0.12 4.03
N ARG A 545 4.70 -0.95 5.08
CA ARG A 545 3.87 -2.13 5.31
C ARG A 545 2.66 -1.86 6.22
N PHE A 546 2.15 -0.63 6.24
CA PHE A 546 1.03 -0.24 7.11
C PHE A 546 -0.20 -1.15 6.93
N TYR A 547 -0.56 -1.52 5.70
CA TYR A 547 -1.78 -2.29 5.41
C TYR A 547 -1.61 -3.80 5.51
N ASP A 548 -0.38 -4.33 5.42
CA ASP A 548 -0.09 -5.76 5.33
C ASP A 548 0.89 -6.29 6.40
N CYS A 549 1.12 -5.56 7.49
CA CYS A 549 1.99 -5.97 8.58
C CYS A 549 1.25 -6.86 9.57
N ASP A 550 1.64 -8.13 9.67
CA ASP A 550 1.04 -9.11 10.61
C ASP A 550 1.08 -8.62 12.05
N LEU A 551 2.20 -8.01 12.48
CA LEU A 551 2.37 -7.53 13.85
C LEU A 551 1.39 -6.39 14.17
N ARG A 552 1.21 -5.44 13.25
CA ARG A 552 0.26 -4.33 13.44
C ARG A 552 -1.19 -4.85 13.51
N LEU A 553 -1.58 -5.70 12.56
CA LEU A 553 -2.93 -6.25 12.52
C LEU A 553 -3.27 -7.05 13.78
N GLN A 554 -2.32 -7.83 14.29
CA GLN A 554 -2.51 -8.56 15.56
C GLN A 554 -2.56 -7.61 16.76
N ALA A 555 -1.74 -6.57 16.78
CA ALA A 555 -1.75 -5.58 17.85
C ALA A 555 -3.09 -4.83 17.94
N GLU A 556 -3.67 -4.53 16.78
CA GLU A 556 -5.00 -3.92 16.67
C GLU A 556 -6.11 -4.87 17.17
N GLU A 557 -6.07 -6.15 16.75
CA GLU A 557 -7.02 -7.18 17.19
C GLU A 557 -7.07 -7.37 18.72
N TYR A 558 -5.91 -7.25 19.39
CA TYR A 558 -5.80 -7.45 20.84
C TYR A 558 -5.81 -6.14 21.66
N GLY A 559 -6.04 -4.98 21.05
CA GLY A 559 -6.06 -3.69 21.76
C GLY A 559 -4.77 -3.44 22.58
N VAL A 560 -3.60 -3.60 21.95
CA VAL A 560 -2.31 -3.62 22.64
C VAL A 560 -1.89 -2.22 23.09
N ASP A 561 -1.44 -2.06 24.33
CA ASP A 561 -0.77 -0.86 24.81
C ASP A 561 0.74 -0.95 24.51
N MET A 562 1.18 -0.18 23.51
CA MET A 562 2.58 -0.16 23.09
C MET A 562 3.52 0.49 24.10
N GLU A 563 3.01 1.26 25.03
CA GLU A 563 3.79 2.01 26.00
C GLU A 563 3.90 1.31 27.36
N LYS A 564 3.12 0.26 27.58
CA LYS A 564 3.05 -0.47 28.84
C LYS A 564 4.41 -0.95 29.36
N TYR A 565 5.28 -1.39 28.47
CA TYR A 565 6.63 -1.84 28.80
C TYR A 565 7.69 -0.87 28.25
N LYS A 566 7.54 0.43 28.55
CA LYS A 566 8.54 1.44 28.21
C LYS A 566 9.89 1.10 28.85
N GLY A 567 10.96 1.22 28.07
CA GLY A 567 12.31 0.94 28.55
C GLY A 567 13.37 1.33 27.54
N TYR A 568 14.56 0.77 27.67
CA TYR A 568 15.64 0.98 26.71
C TYR A 568 15.29 0.28 25.39
N ALA A 569 15.21 1.04 24.30
CA ALA A 569 15.05 0.52 22.96
C ALA A 569 16.38 0.57 22.20
N ARG A 570 16.62 -0.46 21.38
CA ARG A 570 17.78 -0.51 20.50
C ARG A 570 17.61 0.50 19.36
N LYS A 571 18.70 1.16 18.98
CA LYS A 571 18.75 2.04 17.82
C LYS A 571 19.84 1.55 16.87
N HIS A 572 19.48 1.24 15.68
CA HIS A 572 20.37 0.75 14.64
C HIS A 572 20.24 1.61 13.38
N LYS A 573 21.32 1.67 12.61
CA LYS A 573 21.28 2.28 11.28
C LYS A 573 20.58 1.32 10.32
N VAL A 574 19.70 1.86 9.49
CA VAL A 574 19.06 1.11 8.38
C VAL A 574 20.14 0.71 7.36
N ASP A 575 20.09 -0.53 6.89
CA ASP A 575 21.02 -1.04 5.90
C ASP A 575 20.39 -1.03 4.50
N GLU A 576 20.85 -0.13 3.65
CA GLU A 576 20.42 0.06 2.28
C GLU A 576 21.50 -0.31 1.24
N ARG A 577 22.58 -0.97 1.66
CA ARG A 577 23.72 -1.31 0.80
C ARG A 577 23.37 -2.34 -0.27
N HIS A 578 22.34 -3.17 -0.04
CA HIS A 578 21.87 -4.12 -1.05
C HIS A 578 21.12 -3.40 -2.18
N PRO A 579 21.28 -3.76 -3.47
CA PRO A 579 20.61 -3.07 -4.59
C PRO A 579 19.08 -3.19 -4.58
N TYR A 580 18.53 -4.28 -4.03
CA TYR A 580 17.10 -4.59 -4.09
C TYR A 580 16.40 -4.68 -2.72
N ILE A 581 17.13 -4.83 -1.63
CA ILE A 581 16.59 -5.12 -0.30
C ILE A 581 17.03 -4.04 0.69
N VAL A 582 16.09 -3.57 1.50
CA VAL A 582 16.33 -2.71 2.65
C VAL A 582 16.16 -3.53 3.92
N TYR A 583 17.10 -3.41 4.84
CA TYR A 583 17.01 -4.00 6.18
C TYR A 583 16.97 -2.91 7.25
N ASP A 584 15.85 -2.84 7.98
CA ASP A 584 15.68 -2.00 9.15
C ASP A 584 15.67 -2.85 10.44
N PRO A 585 16.81 -2.94 11.13
CA PRO A 585 16.91 -3.72 12.36
C PRO A 585 15.98 -3.23 13.48
N ASN A 586 15.55 -1.96 13.44
CA ASN A 586 14.68 -1.37 14.46
C ASN A 586 13.26 -1.95 14.41
N LYS A 587 12.87 -2.52 13.27
CA LYS A 587 11.57 -3.17 13.04
C LYS A 587 11.63 -4.70 13.21
N CYS A 588 12.80 -5.25 13.53
CA CYS A 588 12.99 -6.69 13.67
C CYS A 588 12.52 -7.21 15.00
N ILE A 589 11.57 -8.17 15.00
CA ILE A 589 11.06 -8.85 16.19
C ILE A 589 11.82 -10.15 16.53
N LEU A 590 12.94 -10.42 15.87
CA LEU A 590 13.80 -11.60 16.08
C LEU A 590 13.08 -12.95 15.93
N CYS A 591 12.07 -13.04 15.09
CA CYS A 591 11.33 -14.27 14.81
C CYS A 591 12.14 -15.32 14.03
N ALA A 592 13.29 -14.95 13.50
CA ALA A 592 14.21 -15.78 12.71
C ALA A 592 13.61 -16.45 11.46
N ARG A 593 12.41 -16.05 10.98
CA ARG A 593 11.83 -16.63 9.76
C ARG A 593 12.77 -16.46 8.56
N CYS A 594 13.27 -15.25 8.32
CA CYS A 594 14.20 -14.94 7.23
C CYS A 594 15.50 -15.73 7.31
N VAL A 595 16.08 -15.91 8.52
CA VAL A 595 17.30 -16.70 8.75
C VAL A 595 17.03 -18.16 8.39
N ARG A 596 15.96 -18.74 8.94
CA ARG A 596 15.61 -20.15 8.72
C ARG A 596 15.22 -20.44 7.27
N THR A 597 14.54 -19.52 6.59
CA THR A 597 14.27 -19.64 5.15
C THR A 597 15.58 -19.65 4.35
N CYS A 598 16.50 -18.74 4.65
CA CYS A 598 17.77 -18.65 3.96
C CYS A 598 18.70 -19.85 4.23
N GLU A 599 18.63 -20.44 5.45
CA GLU A 599 19.49 -21.56 5.86
C GLU A 599 18.91 -22.93 5.50
N ARG A 600 17.60 -23.11 5.72
CA ARG A 600 17.00 -24.47 5.71
C ARG A 600 16.21 -24.80 4.46
N VAL A 601 15.65 -23.76 3.83
CA VAL A 601 14.92 -23.91 2.58
C VAL A 601 15.88 -23.69 1.39
N LEU A 602 16.58 -22.55 1.42
CA LEU A 602 17.41 -22.08 0.31
C LEU A 602 18.89 -22.30 0.62
N PRO A 603 19.48 -23.27 1.01
CA PRO A 603 20.82 -23.58 1.52
C PRO A 603 21.90 -22.48 1.30
N ILE A 604 21.51 -21.21 1.44
CA ILE A 604 22.34 -20.04 1.13
C ILE A 604 23.07 -19.54 2.39
N SER A 605 22.38 -19.58 3.55
CA SER A 605 22.92 -19.19 4.87
C SER A 605 23.56 -17.79 4.94
N ALA A 606 23.04 -16.85 4.14
CA ALA A 606 23.57 -15.48 4.11
C ALA A 606 23.19 -14.65 5.37
N LEU A 607 22.19 -15.07 6.11
CA LEU A 607 21.65 -14.39 7.28
C LEU A 607 21.82 -15.25 8.53
N GLY A 608 22.14 -14.59 9.65
CA GLY A 608 22.27 -15.26 10.96
C GLY A 608 21.78 -14.40 12.12
N LEU A 609 21.59 -15.01 13.29
CA LEU A 609 21.39 -14.29 14.56
C LEU A 609 22.75 -14.13 15.24
N VAL A 610 23.14 -12.89 15.50
CA VAL A 610 24.41 -12.57 16.19
C VAL A 610 24.14 -11.94 17.55
N GLY A 611 25.11 -12.02 18.46
CA GLY A 611 24.98 -11.53 19.82
C GLY A 611 24.15 -12.44 20.72
N ARG A 612 23.91 -12.01 21.96
CA ARG A 612 23.12 -12.75 22.97
C ARG A 612 22.22 -11.82 23.75
N GLY A 613 21.06 -12.35 24.19
CA GLY A 613 20.09 -11.64 25.02
C GLY A 613 19.60 -10.37 24.34
N PHE A 614 19.61 -9.26 25.03
CA PHE A 614 19.13 -7.98 24.51
C PHE A 614 19.95 -7.44 23.32
N LYS A 615 21.18 -7.92 23.14
CA LYS A 615 22.05 -7.54 22.01
C LYS A 615 21.90 -8.47 20.80
N THR A 616 20.97 -9.41 20.84
CA THR A 616 20.70 -10.27 19.67
C THR A 616 20.18 -9.44 18.50
N GLU A 617 20.72 -9.70 17.33
CA GLU A 617 20.40 -8.99 16.09
C GLU A 617 20.50 -9.95 14.91
N MET A 618 19.67 -9.77 13.90
CA MET A 618 19.79 -10.45 12.62
C MET A 618 20.80 -9.67 11.76
N ARG A 619 21.82 -10.36 11.25
CA ARG A 619 22.84 -9.75 10.38
C ARG A 619 23.40 -10.74 9.36
N PRO A 620 23.95 -10.25 8.25
CA PRO A 620 24.86 -11.02 7.41
C PRO A 620 26.17 -11.36 8.16
N ALA A 621 26.92 -12.30 7.62
CA ALA A 621 28.26 -12.64 8.13
C ALA A 621 29.14 -11.39 8.19
N MET A 622 29.92 -11.23 9.28
CA MET A 622 30.86 -10.13 9.54
C MET A 622 30.26 -8.71 9.42
N ASN A 623 28.93 -8.59 9.28
CA ASN A 623 28.22 -7.36 9.00
C ASN A 623 28.59 -6.74 7.63
N ASP A 624 29.04 -7.57 6.69
CA ASP A 624 29.31 -7.16 5.32
C ASP A 624 27.99 -6.81 4.60
N PRO A 625 28.04 -6.03 3.52
CA PRO A 625 26.89 -5.86 2.65
C PRO A 625 26.35 -7.22 2.21
N LEU A 626 25.04 -7.42 2.24
CA LEU A 626 24.44 -8.71 1.94
C LEU A 626 24.87 -9.26 0.56
N VAL A 627 25.10 -8.39 -0.41
CA VAL A 627 25.57 -8.74 -1.77
C VAL A 627 27.02 -9.24 -1.82
N GLU A 628 27.82 -8.98 -0.79
CA GLU A 628 29.20 -9.41 -0.66
C GLU A 628 29.34 -10.74 0.12
N THR A 629 28.20 -11.32 0.50
CA THR A 629 28.11 -12.62 1.16
C THR A 629 27.63 -13.70 0.19
N SER A 630 27.26 -14.87 0.68
CA SER A 630 26.62 -15.94 -0.11
C SER A 630 25.24 -15.56 -0.68
N CYS A 631 24.72 -14.37 -0.42
CA CYS A 631 23.39 -13.94 -0.86
C CYS A 631 23.25 -13.91 -2.38
N VAL A 632 22.28 -14.64 -2.90
CA VAL A 632 21.95 -14.68 -4.35
C VAL A 632 20.87 -13.68 -4.74
N SER A 633 20.49 -12.74 -3.86
CA SER A 633 19.49 -11.70 -4.10
C SER A 633 18.09 -12.24 -4.45
N CYS A 634 17.69 -13.40 -3.95
CA CYS A 634 16.40 -14.01 -4.29
C CYS A 634 15.18 -13.32 -3.65
N GLY A 635 15.35 -12.57 -2.55
CA GLY A 635 14.26 -11.83 -1.88
C GLY A 635 13.28 -12.66 -1.04
N ASN A 636 13.44 -13.99 -0.92
CA ASN A 636 12.52 -14.84 -0.13
C ASN A 636 12.56 -14.51 1.38
N CYS A 637 13.65 -13.92 1.87
CA CYS A 637 13.74 -13.39 3.23
C CYS A 637 12.79 -12.19 3.47
N VAL A 638 12.47 -11.43 2.44
CA VAL A 638 11.49 -10.32 2.49
C VAL A 638 10.08 -10.89 2.65
N ASP A 639 9.68 -11.88 1.84
CA ASP A 639 8.37 -12.53 1.97
C ASP A 639 8.21 -13.25 3.31
N ALA A 640 9.28 -13.84 3.82
CA ALA A 640 9.28 -14.48 5.13
C ALA A 640 9.16 -13.48 6.31
N CYS A 641 9.38 -12.17 6.10
CA CYS A 641 9.36 -11.20 7.18
C CYS A 641 7.93 -10.79 7.57
N PRO A 642 7.49 -11.00 8.83
CA PRO A 642 6.15 -10.64 9.27
C PRO A 642 5.98 -9.15 9.60
N THR A 643 7.07 -8.38 9.50
CA THR A 643 7.10 -6.94 9.74
C THR A 643 7.80 -6.23 8.58
N ALA A 644 8.02 -4.92 8.69
CA ALA A 644 8.77 -4.15 7.71
C ALA A 644 10.29 -4.15 7.98
N ALA A 645 10.84 -5.14 8.71
CA ALA A 645 12.27 -5.21 8.98
C ALA A 645 13.08 -5.53 7.71
N LEU A 646 12.55 -6.37 6.83
CA LEU A 646 13.08 -6.63 5.50
C LEU A 646 12.03 -6.22 4.48
N THR A 647 12.39 -5.33 3.57
CA THR A 647 11.53 -4.85 2.49
C THR A 647 12.32 -4.79 1.19
N VAL A 648 11.64 -4.77 0.06
CA VAL A 648 12.29 -4.43 -1.21
C VAL A 648 12.51 -2.93 -1.29
N LYS A 649 13.49 -2.49 -2.07
CA LYS A 649 13.60 -1.10 -2.50
C LYS A 649 12.48 -0.85 -3.51
N TYR A 650 11.38 -0.30 -3.03
CA TYR A 650 10.26 0.03 -3.90
C TYR A 650 10.67 1.16 -4.86
N PRO A 651 10.36 1.04 -6.15
CA PRO A 651 10.64 2.09 -7.13
C PRO A 651 9.71 3.31 -7.00
N PHE A 652 8.87 3.35 -5.99
CA PHE A 652 7.87 4.38 -5.74
C PHE A 652 7.76 4.66 -4.24
N PRO A 653 7.47 5.91 -3.82
CA PRO A 653 7.16 6.24 -2.43
C PRO A 653 5.82 5.64 -2.02
N GLY A 654 5.57 5.49 -0.73
CA GLY A 654 4.26 5.24 -0.16
C GLY A 654 4.03 3.92 0.53
N ARG A 655 2.84 3.34 0.36
CA ARG A 655 2.35 2.16 1.06
C ARG A 655 2.38 0.94 0.14
N ALA A 656 3.04 -0.14 0.56
CA ALA A 656 3.26 -1.33 -0.27
C ALA A 656 1.99 -2.09 -0.71
N ALA A 657 0.90 -2.00 0.06
CA ALA A 657 -0.33 -2.71 -0.25
C ALA A 657 -1.32 -1.93 -1.13
N LEU A 658 -0.99 -0.68 -1.51
CA LEU A 658 -1.83 0.15 -2.37
C LEU A 658 -1.55 -0.12 -3.86
N TYR A 659 -1.75 -1.34 -4.31
CA TYR A 659 -1.57 -1.74 -5.71
C TYR A 659 -2.90 -1.72 -6.49
N ASP A 660 -2.79 -1.55 -7.81
CA ASP A 660 -3.95 -1.45 -8.70
C ASP A 660 -4.54 -2.81 -9.03
N GLU A 661 -3.65 -3.72 -9.38
CA GLU A 661 -3.99 -5.01 -9.91
C GLU A 661 -3.02 -6.07 -9.40
N VAL A 662 -3.51 -7.26 -9.17
CA VAL A 662 -2.72 -8.43 -8.84
C VAL A 662 -2.99 -9.50 -9.87
N VAL A 663 -1.93 -9.92 -10.55
CA VAL A 663 -2.02 -10.98 -11.56
C VAL A 663 -1.18 -12.16 -11.10
N GLU A 664 -1.80 -13.34 -11.03
CA GLU A 664 -1.07 -14.60 -10.86
C GLU A 664 -0.63 -15.09 -12.22
N THR A 665 0.65 -15.39 -12.34
CA THR A 665 1.26 -15.83 -13.60
C THR A 665 2.49 -16.70 -13.33
N ASN A 666 3.10 -17.18 -14.38
CA ASN A 666 4.34 -17.95 -14.31
C ASN A 666 5.53 -17.10 -14.74
N CYS A 667 6.68 -17.35 -14.12
CA CYS A 667 7.93 -16.70 -14.46
C CYS A 667 8.39 -17.11 -15.88
N ALA A 668 8.71 -16.12 -16.70
CA ALA A 668 9.13 -16.34 -18.09
C ALA A 668 10.66 -16.37 -18.30
N PHE A 669 11.47 -16.39 -17.23
CA PHE A 669 12.92 -16.32 -17.37
C PHE A 669 13.62 -17.66 -17.63
N CYS A 670 13.02 -18.77 -17.22
CA CYS A 670 13.55 -20.12 -17.50
C CYS A 670 12.42 -21.16 -17.56
N SER A 671 12.75 -22.36 -17.96
CA SER A 671 11.77 -23.46 -18.17
C SER A 671 11.11 -23.99 -16.89
N LEU A 672 11.57 -23.60 -15.70
CA LEU A 672 10.90 -23.98 -14.45
C LEU A 672 9.55 -23.33 -14.27
N ALA A 673 9.30 -22.20 -14.95
CA ALA A 673 8.01 -21.49 -14.98
C ALA A 673 7.38 -21.32 -13.59
N CYS A 674 8.19 -20.96 -12.58
CA CYS A 674 7.75 -20.80 -11.18
C CYS A 674 6.55 -19.89 -11.09
N SER A 675 5.55 -20.28 -10.28
CA SER A 675 4.38 -19.46 -10.02
C SER A 675 4.77 -18.18 -9.29
N MET A 676 4.23 -17.07 -9.75
CA MET A 676 4.49 -15.75 -9.15
C MET A 676 3.27 -14.86 -9.21
N ARG A 677 3.26 -13.87 -8.34
CA ARG A 677 2.23 -12.83 -8.29
C ARG A 677 2.86 -11.50 -8.66
N VAL A 678 2.36 -10.88 -9.72
CA VAL A 678 2.76 -9.56 -10.15
C VAL A 678 1.75 -8.54 -9.61
N ARG A 679 2.24 -7.56 -8.87
CA ARG A 679 1.46 -6.45 -8.33
C ARG A 679 1.78 -5.21 -9.13
N LYS A 680 0.76 -4.60 -9.73
CA LYS A 680 0.89 -3.42 -10.58
C LYS A 680 0.60 -2.15 -9.79
N PHE A 681 1.37 -1.11 -10.04
CA PHE A 681 1.21 0.23 -9.48
C PHE A 681 1.29 1.27 -10.61
N GLY A 682 0.17 1.85 -11.00
CA GLY A 682 0.13 2.72 -12.16
C GLY A 682 0.37 1.95 -13.46
N GLU A 683 0.85 2.64 -14.48
CA GLU A 683 1.00 2.05 -15.82
C GLU A 683 2.29 1.24 -16.00
N ASP A 684 3.38 1.64 -15.33
CA ASP A 684 4.74 1.16 -15.62
C ASP A 684 5.53 0.63 -14.41
N ARG A 685 4.89 0.48 -13.24
CA ARG A 685 5.55 0.03 -12.02
C ARG A 685 4.99 -1.31 -11.56
N TYR A 686 5.88 -2.26 -11.35
CA TYR A 686 5.52 -3.63 -10.99
C TYR A 686 6.38 -4.12 -9.84
N PHE A 687 5.80 -5.02 -9.06
CA PHE A 687 6.46 -5.69 -7.96
C PHE A 687 6.04 -7.16 -7.94
N THR A 688 7.00 -8.06 -7.77
CA THR A 688 6.73 -9.51 -7.81
C THR A 688 6.88 -10.12 -6.42
N THR A 689 5.92 -10.95 -6.04
CA THR A 689 5.93 -11.76 -4.81
C THR A 689 5.67 -13.23 -5.14
N THR A 690 5.93 -14.11 -4.17
CA THR A 690 5.42 -15.47 -4.21
C THR A 690 3.90 -15.48 -4.09
N PRO A 691 3.20 -16.52 -4.58
CA PRO A 691 1.78 -16.74 -4.32
C PRO A 691 1.45 -16.79 -2.82
N ASP A 692 0.20 -16.50 -2.46
CA ASP A 692 -0.26 -16.68 -1.08
C ASP A 692 -0.38 -18.19 -0.77
N GLY A 693 -0.13 -18.57 0.47
CA GLY A 693 -0.27 -19.94 0.94
C GLY A 693 1.05 -20.65 1.25
N GLY A 694 2.17 -20.10 0.83
CA GLY A 694 3.49 -20.70 1.07
C GLY A 694 3.88 -21.81 0.09
N GLY A 695 5.08 -22.38 0.26
CA GLY A 695 5.58 -23.51 -0.55
C GLY A 695 6.20 -23.13 -1.88
N GLU A 696 5.98 -21.93 -2.37
CA GLU A 696 6.58 -21.43 -3.60
C GLU A 696 7.70 -20.41 -3.28
N TYR A 697 8.75 -20.48 -4.06
CA TYR A 697 9.93 -19.61 -3.90
C TYR A 697 10.32 -19.00 -5.24
N LEU A 698 10.99 -17.86 -5.22
CA LEU A 698 11.48 -17.20 -6.42
C LEU A 698 13.00 -17.04 -6.36
N CYS A 699 13.65 -17.18 -7.51
CA CYS A 699 15.02 -16.72 -7.67
C CYS A 699 15.05 -15.21 -7.95
N ARG A 700 16.24 -14.62 -8.02
CA ARG A 700 16.38 -13.17 -8.27
C ARG A 700 15.75 -12.72 -9.59
N TYR A 701 15.75 -13.56 -10.62
CA TYR A 701 15.15 -13.22 -11.91
C TYR A 701 13.63 -13.15 -11.82
N GLY A 702 12.97 -14.16 -11.24
CA GLY A 702 11.54 -14.12 -11.00
C GLY A 702 11.12 -12.96 -10.09
N ARG A 703 11.96 -12.62 -9.10
CA ARG A 703 11.69 -11.55 -8.14
C ARG A 703 11.90 -10.13 -8.69
N PHE A 704 13.04 -9.89 -9.34
CA PHE A 704 13.52 -8.55 -9.72
C PHE A 704 13.75 -8.39 -11.23
N GLY A 705 13.65 -9.45 -12.00
CA GLY A 705 13.91 -9.42 -13.43
C GLY A 705 12.96 -8.53 -14.23
N GLN A 706 11.75 -8.31 -13.72
CA GLN A 706 10.76 -7.42 -14.33
C GLN A 706 11.29 -5.98 -14.47
N GLU A 707 12.16 -5.52 -13.58
CA GLU A 707 12.79 -4.21 -13.68
C GLU A 707 13.59 -4.03 -14.97
N LEU A 708 14.14 -5.12 -15.52
CA LEU A 708 14.88 -5.08 -16.79
C LEU A 708 13.97 -4.66 -17.94
N PHE A 709 12.70 -5.06 -17.92
CA PHE A 709 11.75 -4.69 -18.95
C PHE A 709 11.25 -3.25 -18.81
N ILE A 710 11.16 -2.74 -17.59
CA ILE A 710 10.60 -1.41 -17.29
C ILE A 710 11.64 -0.31 -17.50
N ARG A 711 12.91 -0.54 -17.09
CA ARG A 711 13.99 0.47 -17.12
C ARG A 711 14.52 0.75 -18.52
N HIS A 712 14.35 -0.17 -19.47
CA HIS A 712 14.81 0.03 -20.83
C HIS A 712 13.78 0.76 -21.68
N LYS A 713 14.24 1.73 -22.46
CA LYS A 713 13.42 2.35 -23.51
C LYS A 713 13.05 1.30 -24.54
N ARG A 714 11.81 0.85 -24.52
CA ARG A 714 11.29 -0.13 -25.46
C ARG A 714 10.83 0.55 -26.74
N ILE A 715 10.97 -0.17 -27.85
CA ILE A 715 10.38 0.24 -29.13
C ILE A 715 8.88 -0.01 -29.02
N ALA A 716 8.10 1.07 -28.93
CA ALA A 716 6.64 1.01 -28.78
C ALA A 716 5.88 1.06 -30.12
N THR A 717 6.52 1.53 -31.17
CA THR A 717 5.92 1.68 -32.50
C THR A 717 6.86 1.14 -33.57
N PRO A 718 6.33 0.56 -34.65
CA PRO A 718 7.12 0.14 -35.80
C PRO A 718 7.88 1.32 -36.42
N MET A 719 9.08 1.07 -36.89
CA MET A 719 9.91 2.08 -37.54
C MET A 719 10.57 1.53 -38.81
N MET A 720 10.57 2.32 -39.86
CA MET A 720 11.27 2.03 -41.12
C MET A 720 12.46 2.97 -41.28
N ARG A 721 13.56 2.47 -41.81
CA ARG A 721 14.71 3.28 -42.16
C ARG A 721 14.54 3.82 -43.56
N SER A 722 14.50 5.15 -43.70
CA SER A 722 14.52 5.87 -44.98
C SER A 722 15.81 6.68 -45.05
N GLY A 723 16.84 6.14 -45.75
CA GLY A 723 18.17 6.72 -45.77
C GLY A 723 18.86 6.72 -44.39
N SER A 724 19.16 7.91 -43.87
CA SER A 724 19.74 8.09 -42.52
C SER A 724 18.71 8.31 -41.43
N LYS A 725 17.43 8.47 -41.76
CA LYS A 725 16.34 8.73 -40.81
C LYS A 725 15.54 7.46 -40.53
N ARG A 726 14.89 7.42 -39.34
CA ARG A 726 13.87 6.45 -39.02
C ARG A 726 12.52 7.12 -38.99
N GLU A 727 11.57 6.55 -39.68
CA GLU A 727 10.20 7.01 -39.74
C GLU A 727 9.29 6.03 -39.05
N THR A 728 8.36 6.54 -38.21
CA THR A 728 7.37 5.73 -37.52
C THR A 728 6.29 5.30 -38.48
N LEU A 729 5.92 4.03 -38.46
CA LEU A 729 4.81 3.46 -39.22
C LEU A 729 3.68 3.07 -38.25
N ASP A 730 2.47 3.03 -38.74
CA ASP A 730 1.41 2.28 -38.09
C ASP A 730 1.61 0.76 -38.29
N MET A 731 0.87 -0.04 -37.56
CA MET A 731 1.03 -1.49 -37.60
C MET A 731 0.69 -2.08 -38.97
N CYS A 732 -0.35 -1.55 -39.61
CA CYS A 732 -0.76 -2.01 -40.97
C CYS A 732 0.28 -1.70 -42.01
N GLY A 733 0.85 -0.48 -42.01
CA GLY A 733 1.91 -0.09 -42.92
C GLY A 733 3.17 -0.92 -42.72
N ALA A 734 3.54 -1.19 -41.44
CA ALA A 734 4.66 -2.04 -41.15
C ALA A 734 4.46 -3.48 -41.67
N GLN A 735 3.30 -4.06 -41.47
CA GLN A 735 2.98 -5.41 -41.96
C GLN A 735 3.04 -5.46 -43.50
N GLN A 736 2.53 -4.45 -44.19
CA GLN A 736 2.56 -4.36 -45.68
C GLN A 736 4.02 -4.31 -46.19
N GLU A 737 4.86 -3.51 -45.59
CA GLU A 737 6.28 -3.41 -45.93
C GLU A 737 7.04 -4.73 -45.69
N VAL A 738 6.81 -5.39 -44.56
CA VAL A 738 7.42 -6.70 -44.27
C VAL A 738 6.97 -7.76 -45.26
N VAL A 739 5.67 -7.89 -45.51
CA VAL A 739 5.11 -8.89 -46.44
C VAL A 739 5.61 -8.66 -47.85
N SER A 740 5.53 -7.42 -48.34
CA SER A 740 5.96 -7.08 -49.72
C SER A 740 7.47 -7.32 -49.89
N GLY A 741 8.28 -6.96 -48.89
CA GLY A 741 9.71 -7.20 -48.86
C GLY A 741 10.07 -8.68 -48.95
N LEU A 742 9.47 -9.51 -48.08
CA LEU A 742 9.71 -10.95 -48.03
C LEU A 742 9.28 -11.67 -49.32
N LEU A 743 8.09 -11.37 -49.82
CA LEU A 743 7.59 -11.94 -51.10
C LEU A 743 8.44 -11.52 -52.27
N SER A 744 8.89 -10.28 -52.31
CA SER A 744 9.81 -9.78 -53.38
C SER A 744 11.13 -10.53 -53.39
N ILE A 745 11.72 -10.76 -52.19
CA ILE A 745 13.00 -11.49 -52.08
C ILE A 745 12.78 -12.96 -52.47
N ALA A 746 11.78 -13.61 -51.93
CA ALA A 746 11.45 -15.00 -52.25
C ALA A 746 11.17 -15.21 -53.74
N GLY A 747 10.42 -14.30 -54.39
CA GLY A 747 10.13 -14.34 -55.81
C GLY A 747 11.32 -14.09 -56.72
N LYS A 748 12.26 -13.22 -56.31
CA LYS A 748 13.43 -12.83 -57.12
C LYS A 748 14.59 -13.78 -56.96
N TYR A 749 14.84 -14.28 -55.76
CA TYR A 749 16.07 -15.03 -55.42
C TYR A 749 15.79 -16.47 -55.00
N GLY A 750 14.57 -16.84 -54.81
CA GLY A 750 14.13 -18.13 -54.30
C GLY A 750 13.79 -18.12 -52.80
N PRO A 751 12.85 -18.98 -52.36
CA PRO A 751 12.45 -19.06 -50.95
C PRO A 751 13.58 -19.46 -49.97
N ASP A 752 14.60 -20.20 -50.49
CA ASP A 752 15.78 -20.59 -49.72
C ASP A 752 16.68 -19.41 -49.35
N LYS A 753 16.44 -18.21 -49.82
CA LYS A 753 17.14 -16.97 -49.47
C LYS A 753 16.48 -16.18 -48.34
N VAL A 754 15.36 -16.70 -47.83
CA VAL A 754 14.66 -16.12 -46.69
C VAL A 754 14.87 -17.04 -45.47
N GLY A 755 15.25 -16.44 -44.34
CA GLY A 755 15.40 -17.13 -43.04
C GLY A 755 14.54 -16.48 -41.98
N VAL A 756 13.97 -17.31 -41.11
CA VAL A 756 13.17 -16.88 -39.95
C VAL A 756 13.85 -17.32 -38.68
N PHE A 757 14.20 -16.35 -37.82
CA PHE A 757 14.75 -16.64 -36.49
C PHE A 757 13.67 -16.43 -35.43
N VAL A 758 13.54 -17.41 -34.53
CA VAL A 758 12.51 -17.45 -33.49
C VAL A 758 13.16 -17.48 -32.11
N SER A 759 12.65 -16.69 -31.17
CA SER A 759 13.11 -16.73 -29.79
C SER A 759 12.41 -17.83 -28.99
N PRO A 760 13.12 -18.54 -28.09
CA PRO A 760 12.51 -19.49 -27.18
C PRO A 760 11.74 -18.82 -26.01
N GLU A 761 11.61 -17.50 -26.01
CA GLU A 761 10.81 -16.73 -25.06
C GLU A 761 9.41 -16.43 -25.59
N LEU A 762 9.11 -16.80 -26.85
CA LEU A 762 7.80 -16.66 -27.47
C LEU A 762 6.83 -17.75 -26.97
N THR A 763 5.54 -17.47 -27.10
CA THR A 763 4.50 -18.49 -26.83
C THR A 763 4.50 -19.57 -27.92
N ASN A 764 3.87 -20.72 -27.61
CA ASN A 764 3.73 -21.79 -28.59
C ASN A 764 2.97 -21.35 -29.84
N GLU A 765 1.95 -20.50 -29.66
CA GLU A 765 1.14 -19.94 -30.74
C GLU A 765 1.97 -19.06 -31.65
N GLU A 766 2.80 -18.18 -31.11
CA GLU A 766 3.69 -17.30 -31.89
C GLU A 766 4.75 -18.11 -32.66
N MET A 767 5.36 -19.10 -32.02
CA MET A 767 6.34 -19.99 -32.67
C MET A 767 5.68 -20.81 -33.77
N PHE A 768 4.51 -21.38 -33.54
CA PHE A 768 3.73 -22.14 -34.53
C PHE A 768 3.37 -21.26 -35.73
N LEU A 769 2.90 -20.04 -35.47
CA LEU A 769 2.59 -19.08 -36.54
C LEU A 769 3.81 -18.73 -37.38
N ALA A 770 4.96 -18.48 -36.74
CA ALA A 770 6.23 -18.24 -37.43
C ALA A 770 6.64 -19.42 -38.30
N ALA A 771 6.49 -20.65 -37.81
CA ALA A 771 6.77 -21.88 -38.55
C ALA A 771 5.82 -22.00 -39.79
N ARG A 772 4.53 -21.70 -39.66
CA ARG A 772 3.60 -21.69 -40.75
C ARG A 772 3.92 -20.61 -41.80
N ILE A 773 4.24 -19.39 -41.36
CA ILE A 773 4.65 -18.32 -42.27
C ILE A 773 5.88 -18.74 -43.09
N ALA A 774 6.89 -19.31 -42.43
CA ALA A 774 8.08 -19.78 -43.13
C ALA A 774 7.74 -20.83 -44.20
N ARG A 775 7.04 -21.90 -43.81
CA ARG A 775 6.82 -23.07 -44.71
C ARG A 775 5.68 -22.91 -45.68
N GLU A 776 4.53 -22.41 -45.21
CA GLU A 776 3.33 -22.32 -46.03
C GLU A 776 3.30 -21.03 -46.88
N ALA A 777 3.65 -19.88 -46.30
CA ALA A 777 3.54 -18.60 -47.01
C ALA A 777 4.82 -18.29 -47.82
N LEU A 778 6.00 -18.55 -47.28
CA LEU A 778 7.27 -18.21 -47.91
C LEU A 778 7.90 -19.41 -48.64
N GLY A 779 7.49 -20.65 -48.37
CA GLY A 779 8.01 -21.86 -48.99
C GLY A 779 9.45 -22.23 -48.57
N THR A 780 9.87 -21.79 -47.43
CA THR A 780 11.22 -22.08 -46.91
C THR A 780 11.19 -22.89 -45.60
N ASN A 781 12.18 -23.79 -45.44
CA ASN A 781 12.40 -24.46 -44.15
C ASN A 781 13.60 -23.83 -43.38
N ASN A 782 14.05 -22.65 -43.80
CA ASN A 782 15.10 -21.91 -43.08
C ASN A 782 14.49 -21.22 -41.86
N ILE A 783 14.04 -21.99 -40.91
CA ILE A 783 13.56 -21.51 -39.62
C ILE A 783 14.44 -22.08 -38.51
N ALA A 784 14.89 -21.27 -37.61
CA ALA A 784 15.76 -21.67 -36.50
C ALA A 784 15.69 -20.72 -35.32
N SER A 785 16.26 -21.16 -34.19
CA SER A 785 16.56 -20.31 -33.06
C SER A 785 18.05 -20.31 -32.80
N LEU A 786 18.62 -19.17 -32.44
CA LEU A 786 20.01 -19.08 -32.02
C LEU A 786 20.31 -19.92 -30.76
N SER A 787 19.31 -20.18 -29.92
CA SER A 787 19.42 -21.04 -28.75
C SER A 787 19.66 -22.52 -29.12
N LEU A 788 19.33 -22.94 -30.36
CA LEU A 788 19.54 -24.30 -30.86
C LEU A 788 20.97 -24.57 -31.37
N LEU A 789 21.82 -23.57 -31.43
CA LEU A 789 23.19 -23.75 -31.91
C LEU A 789 24.00 -24.74 -31.05
N GLY A 790 23.60 -24.98 -29.81
CA GLY A 790 24.22 -25.96 -28.93
C GLY A 790 23.34 -27.18 -28.60
N THR A 791 22.04 -27.12 -28.88
CA THR A 791 21.04 -28.08 -28.36
C THR A 791 20.17 -28.76 -29.43
N GLY A 792 20.28 -28.38 -30.69
CA GLY A 792 19.43 -28.92 -31.78
C GLY A 792 19.60 -30.44 -32.00
N SER A 793 20.81 -30.96 -31.87
CA SER A 793 21.06 -32.40 -31.95
C SER A 793 20.47 -33.21 -30.78
N GLU A 794 20.26 -32.58 -29.63
CA GLU A 794 19.66 -33.19 -28.44
C GLU A 794 18.19 -33.49 -28.63
N ALA A 795 17.43 -32.55 -29.22
CA ALA A 795 16.02 -32.73 -29.52
C ALA A 795 15.80 -33.94 -30.45
N SER A 796 16.64 -34.11 -31.47
CA SER A 796 16.60 -35.25 -32.36
C SER A 796 16.95 -36.60 -31.66
N ALA A 797 17.92 -36.59 -30.74
CA ALA A 797 18.27 -37.74 -29.95
C ALA A 797 17.12 -38.17 -29.01
N LEU A 798 16.48 -37.20 -28.34
CA LEU A 798 15.33 -37.41 -27.46
C LEU A 798 14.14 -37.95 -28.24
N ASP A 799 13.79 -37.39 -29.38
CA ASP A 799 12.72 -37.86 -30.25
C ASP A 799 12.97 -39.29 -30.72
N GLY A 800 14.20 -39.61 -31.13
CA GLY A 800 14.57 -40.91 -31.59
C GLY A 800 14.54 -42.01 -30.50
N ILE A 801 14.77 -41.66 -29.23
CA ILE A 801 14.87 -42.62 -28.12
C ILE A 801 13.59 -42.62 -27.27
N LEU A 802 13.05 -41.46 -26.91
CA LEU A 802 11.91 -41.32 -26.02
C LEU A 802 10.59 -41.04 -26.75
N GLY A 803 10.65 -40.61 -28.01
CA GLY A 803 9.49 -40.20 -28.81
C GLY A 803 8.99 -38.79 -28.57
N PHE A 804 9.74 -37.96 -27.84
CA PHE A 804 9.43 -36.56 -27.63
C PHE A 804 10.68 -35.79 -27.21
N THR A 805 10.60 -34.45 -27.24
CA THR A 805 11.77 -33.57 -27.22
C THR A 805 11.90 -32.74 -25.92
N ALA A 806 11.16 -33.07 -24.88
CA ALA A 806 11.08 -32.33 -23.62
C ALA A 806 11.43 -33.20 -22.41
N SER A 807 11.34 -32.62 -21.19
CA SER A 807 11.37 -33.39 -19.95
C SER A 807 10.24 -34.46 -19.95
N THR A 808 10.50 -35.59 -19.35
CA THR A 808 9.52 -36.68 -19.30
C THR A 808 8.43 -36.47 -18.25
N ASP A 809 8.68 -35.55 -17.32
CA ASP A 809 7.74 -35.20 -16.25
C ASP A 809 8.06 -33.74 -15.80
N ASP A 810 7.26 -33.21 -14.88
CA ASP A 810 7.53 -31.92 -14.23
C ASP A 810 8.34 -32.11 -12.92
N ARG A 811 8.71 -30.99 -12.29
CA ARG A 811 9.55 -31.02 -11.08
C ARG A 811 8.89 -31.66 -9.86
N SER A 812 7.56 -31.90 -9.88
CA SER A 812 6.84 -32.53 -8.76
C SER A 812 7.26 -34.00 -8.56
N CYS A 813 7.76 -34.69 -9.60
CA CYS A 813 8.28 -36.05 -9.49
C CYS A 813 9.44 -36.17 -8.50
N LEU A 814 10.13 -35.10 -8.16
CA LEU A 814 11.20 -35.09 -7.15
C LEU A 814 10.71 -35.40 -5.74
N ALA A 815 9.45 -35.07 -5.43
CA ALA A 815 8.87 -35.31 -4.09
C ALA A 815 8.81 -36.81 -3.72
N ASP A 816 8.64 -37.67 -4.72
CA ASP A 816 8.52 -39.13 -4.55
C ASP A 816 9.80 -39.90 -4.96
N ALA A 817 10.88 -39.18 -5.27
CA ALA A 817 12.12 -39.78 -5.72
C ALA A 817 12.85 -40.57 -4.61
N ASP A 818 13.29 -41.77 -4.92
CA ASP A 818 14.24 -42.54 -4.08
C ASP A 818 15.70 -42.18 -4.39
N LEU A 819 15.93 -41.84 -5.65
CA LEU A 819 17.25 -41.50 -6.19
C LEU A 819 17.15 -40.32 -7.17
N ILE A 820 17.99 -39.33 -6.95
CA ILE A 820 18.17 -38.19 -7.87
C ILE A 820 19.57 -38.23 -8.46
N ILE A 821 19.67 -38.01 -9.75
CA ILE A 821 20.93 -37.94 -10.49
C ILE A 821 21.04 -36.55 -11.10
N CYS A 822 21.98 -35.75 -10.67
CA CYS A 822 22.29 -34.45 -11.26
C CYS A 822 23.51 -34.57 -12.19
N ASN A 823 23.32 -34.35 -13.49
CA ASN A 823 24.38 -34.39 -14.47
C ASN A 823 24.54 -33.01 -15.14
N ASN A 824 25.75 -32.46 -15.10
CA ASN A 824 26.08 -31.15 -15.68
C ASN A 824 25.14 -30.00 -15.25
N THR A 825 24.64 -30.04 -14.04
CA THR A 825 23.68 -29.06 -13.49
C THR A 825 24.22 -28.51 -12.18
N SER A 826 24.56 -27.22 -12.13
CA SER A 826 24.86 -26.54 -10.86
C SER A 826 23.57 -26.13 -10.21
N MET A 827 23.28 -26.69 -9.06
CA MET A 827 22.08 -26.38 -8.30
C MET A 827 22.09 -24.96 -7.72
N GLU A 828 23.27 -24.46 -7.33
CA GLU A 828 23.39 -23.13 -6.72
C GLU A 828 23.23 -21.98 -7.73
N SER A 829 23.86 -22.14 -8.92
CA SER A 829 23.95 -21.02 -9.86
C SER A 829 22.89 -21.01 -10.96
N ASP A 830 22.40 -22.19 -11.35
CA ASP A 830 21.62 -22.32 -12.58
C ASP A 830 20.11 -22.30 -12.31
N HIS A 831 19.67 -23.12 -11.38
CA HIS A 831 18.25 -23.32 -11.13
C HIS A 831 17.96 -23.41 -9.62
N LEU A 832 18.13 -22.29 -8.90
CA LEU A 832 17.98 -22.22 -7.43
C LEU A 832 16.69 -22.90 -6.91
N ILE A 833 15.60 -22.77 -7.62
CA ILE A 833 14.31 -23.34 -7.15
C ILE A 833 14.31 -24.85 -7.31
N LEU A 834 14.87 -25.37 -8.37
CA LEU A 834 15.06 -26.82 -8.54
C LEU A 834 15.97 -27.39 -7.45
N ALA A 835 17.02 -26.63 -7.06
CA ALA A 835 17.86 -27.03 -5.93
C ALA A 835 17.07 -27.18 -4.62
N VAL A 836 16.08 -26.33 -4.38
CA VAL A 836 15.19 -26.45 -3.19
C VAL A 836 14.46 -27.79 -3.23
N ASP A 837 13.86 -28.15 -4.37
CA ASP A 837 13.12 -29.43 -4.53
C ASP A 837 14.05 -30.65 -4.31
N VAL A 838 15.26 -30.61 -4.88
CA VAL A 838 16.26 -31.67 -4.68
C VAL A 838 16.68 -31.80 -3.23
N ILE A 839 16.94 -30.70 -2.55
CA ILE A 839 17.34 -30.67 -1.14
C ILE A 839 16.23 -31.21 -0.25
N ASP A 840 14.98 -30.86 -0.53
CA ASP A 840 13.86 -31.36 0.24
C ASP A 840 13.64 -32.86 0.02
N ALA A 841 13.78 -33.35 -1.20
CA ALA A 841 13.77 -34.80 -1.49
C ALA A 841 14.89 -35.55 -0.73
N VAL A 842 16.11 -35.02 -0.73
CA VAL A 842 17.23 -35.60 0.02
C VAL A 842 16.98 -35.59 1.52
N LYS A 843 16.44 -34.54 2.08
CA LYS A 843 16.03 -34.49 3.50
C LYS A 843 14.96 -35.54 3.84
N ASN A 844 14.09 -35.86 2.89
CA ASN A 844 13.06 -36.85 3.02
C ASN A 844 13.55 -38.28 2.77
N GLY A 845 14.83 -38.43 2.43
CA GLY A 845 15.47 -39.74 2.36
C GLY A 845 15.94 -40.17 0.97
N ALA A 846 15.72 -39.38 -0.07
CA ALA A 846 16.26 -39.65 -1.40
C ALA A 846 17.81 -39.66 -1.39
N LYS A 847 18.40 -40.50 -2.19
CA LYS A 847 19.85 -40.50 -2.45
C LYS A 847 20.16 -39.55 -3.61
N LEU A 848 21.33 -38.95 -3.57
CA LEU A 848 21.78 -38.00 -4.60
C LEU A 848 23.10 -38.44 -5.22
N ILE A 849 23.13 -38.63 -6.52
CA ILE A 849 24.35 -38.81 -7.33
C ILE A 849 24.58 -37.51 -8.10
N VAL A 850 25.74 -36.91 -7.97
CA VAL A 850 26.14 -35.73 -8.73
C VAL A 850 27.28 -36.08 -9.69
N SER A 851 27.12 -35.68 -10.94
CA SER A 851 28.16 -35.86 -11.99
C SER A 851 28.38 -34.51 -12.69
N ASN A 852 29.22 -33.69 -12.11
CA ASN A 852 29.53 -32.34 -12.63
C ASN A 852 31.05 -32.18 -12.82
N SER A 853 31.50 -31.65 -13.95
CA SER A 853 32.94 -31.40 -14.22
C SER A 853 33.55 -30.32 -13.29
N THR A 854 32.71 -29.69 -12.46
CA THR A 854 33.09 -28.81 -11.35
C THR A 854 32.04 -28.97 -10.30
N LEU A 855 32.39 -29.51 -9.15
CA LEU A 855 31.50 -29.69 -8.00
C LEU A 855 31.43 -28.41 -7.19
N ASP A 856 30.25 -27.92 -6.92
CA ASP A 856 30.03 -26.80 -5.97
C ASP A 856 29.98 -27.30 -4.52
N MET A 857 29.82 -26.37 -3.55
CA MET A 857 29.79 -26.74 -2.13
C MET A 857 28.56 -27.58 -1.79
N THR A 858 27.44 -27.29 -2.42
CA THR A 858 26.17 -28.03 -2.21
C THR A 858 26.27 -29.43 -2.76
N ASP A 859 26.88 -29.59 -3.96
CA ASP A 859 27.15 -30.88 -4.56
C ASP A 859 28.00 -31.77 -3.62
N GLN A 860 29.07 -31.22 -3.06
CA GLN A 860 29.98 -31.95 -2.17
C GLN A 860 29.35 -32.35 -0.84
N HIS A 861 28.44 -31.54 -0.28
CA HIS A 861 27.87 -31.81 1.04
C HIS A 861 26.61 -32.65 1.01
N LEU A 862 25.83 -32.60 -0.06
CA LEU A 862 24.54 -33.28 -0.16
C LEU A 862 24.63 -34.60 -0.92
N ALA A 863 25.56 -34.72 -1.83
CA ALA A 863 25.69 -35.91 -2.66
C ALA A 863 26.03 -37.18 -1.84
N SER A 864 25.31 -38.25 -2.09
CA SER A 864 25.70 -39.60 -1.63
C SER A 864 26.93 -40.10 -2.41
N ILE A 865 26.97 -39.78 -3.70
CA ILE A 865 28.15 -40.00 -4.59
C ILE A 865 28.37 -38.73 -5.39
N ALA A 866 29.60 -38.17 -5.32
CA ALA A 866 30.00 -37.04 -6.11
C ALA A 866 31.12 -37.50 -7.09
N MET A 867 30.90 -37.24 -8.37
CA MET A 867 31.81 -37.55 -9.48
C MET A 867 32.15 -36.28 -10.23
N ASP A 868 33.40 -36.06 -10.55
CA ASP A 868 33.94 -34.91 -11.27
C ASP A 868 34.57 -35.33 -12.60
N PRO A 869 33.77 -35.80 -13.59
CA PRO A 869 34.33 -36.27 -14.86
C PRO A 869 35.02 -35.13 -15.61
N MET A 870 36.07 -35.48 -16.35
CA MET A 870 36.70 -34.56 -17.28
C MET A 870 35.69 -34.03 -18.28
N ARG A 871 35.81 -32.75 -18.65
CA ARG A 871 34.88 -32.09 -19.56
C ARG A 871 34.67 -32.87 -20.86
N GLY A 872 33.42 -33.02 -21.28
CA GLY A 872 33.05 -33.71 -22.52
C GLY A 872 33.10 -35.25 -22.43
N THR A 873 33.28 -35.82 -21.23
CA THR A 873 33.34 -37.27 -21.04
C THR A 873 32.11 -37.85 -20.30
N ALA A 874 31.09 -37.05 -20.01
CA ALA A 874 29.92 -37.48 -19.28
C ALA A 874 29.21 -38.67 -19.98
N ALA A 875 29.07 -38.66 -21.31
CA ALA A 875 28.46 -39.73 -22.06
C ALA A 875 29.21 -41.08 -21.87
N ILE A 876 30.53 -41.05 -21.81
CA ILE A 876 31.34 -42.24 -21.59
C ILE A 876 31.21 -42.75 -20.17
N LEU A 877 31.18 -41.86 -19.19
CA LEU A 877 30.92 -42.19 -17.79
C LEU A 877 29.56 -42.89 -17.62
N TRP A 878 28.50 -42.33 -18.15
CA TRP A 878 27.14 -42.90 -18.06
C TRP A 878 26.99 -44.17 -18.88
N SER A 879 27.73 -44.31 -19.97
CA SER A 879 27.85 -45.59 -20.69
C SER A 879 28.50 -46.65 -19.80
N GLY A 880 29.52 -46.32 -19.06
CA GLY A 880 30.21 -47.20 -18.10
C GLY A 880 29.31 -47.65 -16.97
N ILE A 881 28.52 -46.74 -16.38
CA ILE A 881 27.52 -47.02 -15.34
C ILE A 881 26.44 -47.93 -15.90
N SER A 882 25.93 -47.64 -17.11
CA SER A 882 24.94 -48.50 -17.79
C SER A 882 25.43 -49.92 -18.04
N LYS A 883 26.70 -50.04 -18.44
CA LYS A 883 27.37 -51.35 -18.60
C LYS A 883 27.46 -52.07 -17.25
N ALA A 884 27.87 -51.40 -16.19
CA ALA A 884 27.97 -51.98 -14.87
C ALA A 884 26.60 -52.51 -14.35
N LEU A 885 25.49 -51.81 -14.66
CA LEU A 885 24.11 -52.27 -14.36
C LEU A 885 23.76 -53.57 -15.11
N ILE A 886 24.16 -53.66 -16.39
CA ILE A 886 23.89 -54.86 -17.22
C ILE A 886 24.75 -56.04 -16.75
N ASP A 887 26.05 -55.83 -16.49
CA ASP A 887 26.98 -56.87 -16.04
C ASP A 887 26.55 -57.48 -14.70
N ARG A 888 25.91 -56.70 -13.86
CA ARG A 888 25.31 -57.18 -12.58
C ARG A 888 23.98 -57.85 -12.74
N GLY A 889 23.42 -57.86 -13.95
CA GLY A 889 22.09 -58.40 -14.19
C GLY A 889 20.93 -57.59 -13.64
N ALA A 890 21.20 -56.36 -13.23
CA ALA A 890 20.17 -55.42 -12.74
C ALA A 890 19.20 -55.00 -13.86
N VAL A 891 19.74 -54.89 -15.08
CA VAL A 891 19.01 -54.54 -16.31
C VAL A 891 19.28 -55.56 -17.39
N LYS A 892 18.26 -55.90 -18.20
CA LYS A 892 18.43 -56.78 -19.38
C LYS A 892 18.33 -55.96 -20.65
N THR A 893 19.21 -56.27 -21.62
CA THR A 893 19.22 -55.61 -22.92
C THR A 893 19.48 -56.61 -24.04
N ASP A 894 19.26 -56.21 -25.28
CA ASP A 894 19.60 -57.03 -26.44
C ASP A 894 21.12 -57.02 -26.75
N LYS A 895 21.59 -57.98 -27.53
CA LYS A 895 23.00 -58.15 -27.89
C LYS A 895 23.56 -56.97 -28.70
N ARG A 896 22.73 -56.30 -29.50
CA ARG A 896 23.13 -55.21 -30.36
C ARG A 896 23.44 -53.98 -29.55
N PHE A 897 22.55 -53.63 -28.59
CA PHE A 897 22.76 -52.52 -27.67
C PHE A 897 23.97 -52.76 -26.77
N LEU A 898 24.11 -54.00 -26.24
CA LEU A 898 25.26 -54.36 -25.41
C LEU A 898 26.59 -54.19 -26.18
N SER A 899 26.64 -54.69 -27.44
CA SER A 899 27.86 -54.52 -28.26
C SER A 899 28.22 -53.06 -28.59
N ALA A 900 27.22 -52.23 -28.80
CA ALA A 900 27.42 -50.80 -28.99
C ALA A 900 27.89 -50.12 -27.70
N LEU A 901 27.36 -50.52 -26.58
CA LEU A 901 27.74 -50.01 -25.27
C LEU A 901 29.17 -50.41 -24.88
N GLU A 902 29.60 -51.67 -25.19
CA GLU A 902 30.92 -52.18 -24.95
C GLU A 902 32.00 -51.37 -25.70
N ALA A 903 31.69 -50.88 -26.88
CA ALA A 903 32.58 -50.09 -27.68
C ALA A 903 32.90 -48.72 -27.03
N THR A 904 31.98 -48.18 -26.21
CA THR A 904 32.08 -46.85 -25.55
C THR A 904 32.44 -47.00 -24.07
N ALA A 905 31.96 -48.01 -23.35
CA ALA A 905 32.09 -48.18 -21.91
C ALA A 905 33.41 -48.74 -21.41
N GLY A 906 34.18 -49.45 -22.27
CA GLY A 906 35.37 -50.20 -21.86
C GLY A 906 36.55 -49.36 -21.31
N ALA A 907 36.49 -48.05 -21.40
CA ALA A 907 37.49 -47.12 -20.90
C ALA A 907 36.89 -46.03 -19.99
N ALA A 908 35.68 -46.22 -19.41
CA ALA A 908 34.93 -45.17 -18.73
C ALA A 908 35.74 -44.50 -17.62
N ALA A 909 36.36 -45.24 -16.71
CA ALA A 909 37.17 -44.64 -15.65
C ALA A 909 38.44 -43.92 -16.22
N THR A 910 39.13 -44.49 -17.16
CA THR A 910 40.35 -43.91 -17.71
C THR A 910 40.09 -42.63 -18.49
N VAL A 911 38.99 -42.56 -19.25
CA VAL A 911 38.61 -41.44 -20.08
C VAL A 911 37.92 -40.34 -19.28
N SER A 912 37.02 -40.72 -18.35
CA SER A 912 36.33 -39.71 -17.52
C SER A 912 37.20 -39.21 -16.36
N GLY A 913 38.21 -39.95 -15.96
CA GLY A 913 38.99 -39.66 -14.75
C GLY A 913 38.25 -39.99 -13.43
N VAL A 914 37.07 -40.61 -13.50
CA VAL A 914 36.32 -41.07 -12.34
C VAL A 914 36.76 -42.49 -11.97
N GLU A 915 36.99 -42.74 -10.68
CA GLU A 915 37.42 -44.03 -10.15
C GLU A 915 36.40 -45.13 -10.43
N ASP A 916 36.87 -46.35 -10.83
CA ASP A 916 36.01 -47.50 -11.08
C ASP A 916 35.09 -47.85 -9.90
N GLU A 917 35.57 -47.63 -8.67
CA GLU A 917 34.82 -47.85 -7.45
C GLU A 917 33.56 -46.99 -7.38
N LYS A 918 33.66 -45.71 -7.75
CA LYS A 918 32.52 -44.80 -7.79
C LYS A 918 31.51 -45.13 -8.88
N ILE A 919 31.99 -45.60 -10.05
CA ILE A 919 31.18 -46.10 -11.17
C ILE A 919 30.35 -47.28 -10.72
N ILE A 920 30.99 -48.17 -10.01
CA ILE A 920 30.35 -49.39 -9.46
C ILE A 920 29.34 -49.05 -8.38
N GLU A 921 29.70 -48.19 -7.43
CA GLU A 921 28.81 -47.75 -6.35
C GLU A 921 27.58 -47.02 -6.89
N ALA A 922 27.75 -46.15 -7.90
CA ALA A 922 26.64 -45.47 -8.57
C ALA A 922 25.70 -46.50 -9.22
N ALA A 923 26.24 -47.51 -9.93
CA ALA A 923 25.41 -48.55 -10.52
C ALA A 923 24.68 -49.38 -9.47
N GLU A 924 25.29 -49.71 -8.32
CA GLU A 924 24.63 -50.41 -7.20
C GLU A 924 23.48 -49.61 -6.61
N MET A 925 23.69 -48.31 -6.42
CA MET A 925 22.63 -47.39 -5.90
C MET A 925 21.45 -47.28 -6.88
N ILE A 926 21.73 -47.14 -8.16
CA ILE A 926 20.71 -47.10 -9.22
C ILE A 926 19.94 -48.41 -9.30
N ALA A 927 20.60 -49.56 -9.18
CA ALA A 927 19.99 -50.86 -9.30
C ALA A 927 18.91 -51.17 -8.26
N VAL A 928 18.91 -50.55 -7.09
CA VAL A 928 17.96 -50.76 -6.00
C VAL A 928 16.89 -49.71 -5.93
N ALA A 929 17.04 -48.60 -6.60
CA ALA A 929 16.07 -47.48 -6.61
C ALA A 929 14.83 -47.83 -7.49
N LYS A 930 13.68 -47.34 -7.08
CA LYS A 930 12.40 -47.56 -7.77
C LYS A 930 11.90 -46.30 -8.46
N ASN A 931 12.10 -45.15 -7.85
CA ASN A 931 11.69 -43.83 -8.36
C ASN A 931 12.94 -42.99 -8.61
N ILE A 932 13.38 -42.93 -9.85
CA ILE A 932 14.65 -42.32 -10.23
C ILE A 932 14.35 -41.05 -11.03
N VAL A 933 14.95 -39.94 -10.63
CA VAL A 933 14.86 -38.67 -11.38
C VAL A 933 16.24 -38.25 -11.84
N ILE A 934 16.44 -38.15 -13.14
CA ILE A 934 17.66 -37.66 -13.76
C ILE A 934 17.49 -36.21 -14.17
N ILE A 935 18.35 -35.32 -13.67
CA ILE A 935 18.37 -33.90 -13.99
C ILE A 935 19.58 -33.63 -14.86
N HIS A 936 19.37 -33.00 -16.01
CA HIS A 936 20.44 -32.62 -16.91
C HIS A 936 20.18 -31.23 -17.51
N SER A 937 21.08 -30.26 -17.33
CA SER A 937 20.98 -28.91 -17.88
C SER A 937 21.85 -28.74 -19.11
N PRO A 938 21.28 -28.78 -20.31
CA PRO A 938 22.07 -28.78 -21.54
C PRO A 938 22.56 -27.40 -22.00
N ASP A 939 22.03 -26.31 -21.49
CA ASP A 939 22.20 -24.97 -22.08
C ASP A 939 23.48 -24.23 -21.65
N ARG A 940 24.19 -24.73 -20.65
CA ARG A 940 25.23 -23.90 -20.01
C ARG A 940 26.66 -24.12 -20.45
N ARG A 941 26.96 -25.24 -21.11
CA ARG A 941 28.35 -25.54 -21.46
C ARG A 941 28.47 -25.93 -22.92
N GLN A 942 29.28 -25.19 -23.66
CA GLN A 942 29.58 -25.42 -25.09
C GLN A 942 30.31 -26.75 -25.38
N ASP A 943 30.73 -27.46 -24.34
CA ASP A 943 31.47 -28.73 -24.42
C ASP A 943 30.60 -29.97 -24.20
N GLN A 944 29.28 -29.78 -24.07
CA GLN A 944 28.35 -30.89 -24.00
C GLN A 944 28.10 -31.47 -25.39
N SER A 945 28.09 -32.78 -25.47
CA SER A 945 27.78 -33.49 -26.71
C SER A 945 26.35 -33.98 -26.73
N ALA A 946 25.75 -34.12 -27.90
CA ALA A 946 24.49 -34.83 -28.08
C ALA A 946 24.55 -36.26 -27.47
N GLY A 947 25.73 -36.84 -27.35
CA GLY A 947 25.96 -38.10 -26.69
C GLY A 947 25.62 -38.09 -25.20
N ASP A 948 25.68 -36.99 -24.49
CA ASP A 948 25.33 -36.94 -23.07
C ASP A 948 23.86 -37.23 -22.89
N ILE A 949 23.01 -36.51 -23.63
CA ILE A 949 21.54 -36.65 -23.52
C ILE A 949 21.07 -37.99 -24.11
N GLU A 950 21.72 -38.43 -25.21
CA GLU A 950 21.46 -39.76 -25.82
C GLU A 950 21.74 -40.88 -24.82
N THR A 951 22.87 -40.80 -24.10
CA THR A 951 23.21 -41.78 -23.08
C THR A 951 22.25 -41.80 -21.89
N LEU A 952 21.88 -40.60 -21.40
CA LEU A 952 20.92 -40.48 -20.30
C LEU A 952 19.51 -40.93 -20.71
N ALA A 953 19.05 -40.62 -21.92
CA ALA A 953 17.76 -41.10 -22.45
C ALA A 953 17.74 -42.61 -22.58
N ASN A 954 18.81 -43.22 -23.07
CA ASN A 954 19.00 -44.68 -23.11
C ASN A 954 18.96 -45.29 -21.71
N LEU A 955 19.60 -44.64 -20.72
CA LEU A 955 19.56 -45.09 -19.32
C LEU A 955 18.14 -45.07 -18.79
N VAL A 956 17.32 -44.02 -19.06
CA VAL A 956 15.90 -43.99 -18.71
C VAL A 956 15.15 -45.17 -19.29
N VAL A 957 15.32 -45.46 -20.58
CA VAL A 957 14.67 -46.59 -21.23
C VAL A 957 15.09 -47.92 -20.59
N LEU A 958 16.38 -48.10 -20.31
CA LEU A 958 16.88 -49.26 -19.62
C LEU A 958 16.24 -49.47 -18.24
N LEU A 959 16.19 -48.42 -17.44
CA LEU A 959 15.60 -48.43 -16.09
C LEU A 959 14.10 -48.74 -16.14
N ARG A 960 13.35 -48.05 -17.02
CA ARG A 960 11.93 -48.35 -17.21
C ARG A 960 11.67 -49.80 -17.62
N SER A 961 12.58 -50.43 -18.32
CA SER A 961 12.44 -51.87 -18.69
C SER A 961 12.49 -52.82 -17.49
N THR A 962 12.97 -52.39 -16.33
CA THR A 962 12.94 -53.15 -15.08
C THR A 962 11.68 -53.01 -14.27
N GLY A 963 10.81 -52.05 -14.64
CA GLY A 963 9.63 -51.65 -13.90
C GLY A 963 9.87 -50.50 -12.91
N ALA A 964 11.06 -49.94 -12.90
CA ALA A 964 11.34 -48.72 -12.15
C ALA A 964 10.68 -47.49 -12.84
N SER A 965 10.21 -46.52 -12.06
CA SER A 965 9.90 -45.20 -12.57
C SER A 965 11.20 -44.43 -12.78
N ALA A 966 11.48 -43.99 -13.98
CA ALA A 966 12.68 -43.25 -14.31
C ALA A 966 12.29 -42.03 -15.15
N GLU A 967 12.53 -40.81 -14.63
CA GLU A 967 12.18 -39.55 -15.29
C GLU A 967 13.41 -38.76 -15.61
N LEU A 968 13.34 -38.00 -16.73
CA LEU A 968 14.39 -37.12 -17.19
C LEU A 968 13.90 -35.67 -17.17
N LEU A 969 14.46 -34.86 -16.32
CA LEU A 969 14.18 -33.43 -16.24
C LEU A 969 15.30 -32.66 -16.95
N LEU A 970 14.90 -31.80 -17.86
CA LEU A 970 15.80 -30.97 -18.69
C LEU A 970 15.56 -29.46 -18.41
N PRO A 971 16.04 -28.93 -17.28
CA PRO A 971 15.90 -27.50 -17.01
C PRO A 971 16.68 -26.67 -18.05
N ARG A 972 16.01 -25.68 -18.64
CA ARG A 972 16.52 -24.83 -19.71
C ARG A 972 16.61 -23.38 -19.24
N LEU A 973 17.54 -22.61 -19.79
CA LEU A 973 17.72 -21.20 -19.48
C LEU A 973 16.60 -20.32 -20.04
N PHE A 974 15.91 -20.77 -21.09
CA PHE A 974 14.79 -20.04 -21.67
C PHE A 974 13.47 -20.74 -21.39
N SER A 975 12.38 -19.97 -21.22
CA SER A 975 11.11 -20.48 -20.73
C SER A 975 10.45 -21.51 -21.64
N ASN A 976 10.62 -21.42 -22.93
CA ASN A 976 9.90 -22.24 -23.93
C ASN A 976 10.83 -22.90 -24.97
N THR A 977 12.02 -23.33 -24.57
CA THR A 977 12.93 -24.02 -25.49
C THR A 977 12.32 -25.30 -26.07
N ALA A 978 11.54 -26.05 -25.31
CA ALA A 978 10.85 -27.24 -25.80
C ALA A 978 9.79 -26.89 -26.87
N GLY A 979 9.14 -25.75 -26.78
CA GLY A 979 8.17 -25.26 -27.75
C GLY A 979 8.74 -25.08 -29.15
N LEU A 980 10.06 -24.80 -29.29
CA LEU A 980 10.69 -24.67 -30.61
C LEU A 980 10.54 -25.96 -31.44
N ALA A 981 10.81 -27.12 -30.84
CA ALA A 981 10.65 -28.40 -31.53
C ALA A 981 9.18 -28.78 -31.66
N MET A 982 8.39 -28.67 -30.59
CA MET A 982 6.97 -29.04 -30.58
C MET A 982 6.09 -28.24 -31.58
N THR A 983 6.40 -26.98 -31.83
CA THR A 983 5.68 -26.12 -32.77
C THR A 983 6.25 -26.15 -34.20
N GLY A 984 7.35 -26.89 -34.40
CA GLY A 984 8.06 -26.95 -35.68
C GLY A 984 8.87 -25.71 -36.02
N ALA A 985 9.21 -24.89 -35.03
CA ALA A 985 10.12 -23.75 -35.18
C ALA A 985 11.60 -24.17 -35.24
N ASP A 986 11.85 -25.47 -35.26
CA ASP A 986 13.14 -26.12 -35.51
C ASP A 986 13.10 -26.74 -36.93
N PRO A 987 14.15 -26.58 -37.78
CA PRO A 987 14.14 -27.10 -39.13
C PRO A 987 14.10 -28.64 -39.19
N ALA A 988 14.51 -29.33 -38.14
CA ALA A 988 14.48 -30.80 -38.05
C ALA A 988 13.11 -31.40 -37.82
N PHE A 989 12.13 -30.60 -37.34
CA PHE A 989 10.82 -31.07 -36.95
C PHE A 989 9.68 -30.45 -37.77
N ALA A 990 8.70 -31.29 -38.10
CA ALA A 990 7.41 -30.83 -38.55
C ALA A 990 6.56 -30.41 -37.33
N PRO A 991 5.59 -29.46 -37.48
CA PRO A 991 4.69 -29.13 -36.39
C PRO A 991 3.95 -30.34 -35.83
N GLY A 992 3.95 -30.49 -34.51
CA GLY A 992 3.22 -31.56 -33.83
C GLY A 992 3.96 -32.89 -33.70
N ARG A 993 5.24 -32.93 -33.89
CA ARG A 993 6.09 -34.10 -33.61
C ARG A 993 6.94 -33.92 -32.40
#